data_eedf993c62a33a38efe0a16c78d94815
#
_entry.id   eedf993c62a33a38efe0a16c78d94815
#
_cell.length_a   1.000
_cell.length_b   1.000
_cell.length_c   1.000
_cell.angle_alpha   90.00
_cell.angle_beta   90.00
_cell.angle_gamma   90.00
#
_symmetry.space_group_name_H-M   'P 1'
#
loop_
_entity.id
_entity.type
_entity.pdbx_description
1 polymer ?
#
loop_
_entity_poly.entity_id
_entity_poly.type
_entity_poly.pdbx_seq_one_letter_code
_entity_poly.pdbx_strand_id
1 'polypeptide(L)'
;MTQFVYAFNEGNIAMKDLLGGKGANLSEMKRLGLPVPDGFTITTEACITYLKQNEELPTEVKTQLIDHLAAFSKRTGKAFSSDDNLLLVSVRSGAKISMPGMMDTILNLGLNDDNVKKLVDKTNDARFAYDCYRRLLQMFGEVVYGIPMTAFDTYFNDFKTKHRYQNDAEIPAEGLQTICEKYKEIYVEEAYKPFPQEPLKQLEEAIEAVFKSWDNDRARVYRDLNDIPHDIGTAVNIQEMVFGNSGENSGTGVAFTRNPVTGENHLFGEYLLNAQGEDVVAGIRTPKDIDTLKQQMPDVHQEFVDVTKQLEKHYKDMQDIEFTIENGKLYLLQTRNGKRTAKAAIKIAVDLVHEQLITREEAVSKVEVKSIDQLLHPNFNEESLKQATVVSKMGLPASPGAATGKVVFSAEEAKLQAENGNKVVLMRPETSPEDIEGMVASETIVTTHGGMTSHAAVVARGMGKCCVTGCSNVEIDTVNKTVYYPEGELHEGDIVSVDGSAGDLYLGAIETVNAEHSEEFDQFMTWSEEIARLQVRMNAETPQDIKAGYNFGSKGIGLVRTEHMFFGPERLIEMRRFILASNHDERVQALEKIKTYQVEDFETIFRLSQDRPTIVRLLDPPLHEFLPSSEEDINNVSQQLNVSSEFLRKRIVDLNEVNPMLGHRGCRLAVTYPELYEMQVEAIIESVIKLQKEGITCLPEIMIPLVSTVEEFTTLKERLVNTITHLEKESQQDIQYMIGTMIETPRACLIANDLAKHCDFFSFGTNDLTQLTFGFSRDDAGKFINVYTENNILQLDPFQTLDREGVGRLIQLAVEQAKNTNPEIKIGVCGELGGDAKSIRKFNQWEIDYVSCSPFRVPGAILATAQSQAEESER
;
A
#
# COMPACT_ATOMS: atom_id res chain seq x y z
N MET A 1 28.72 -30.15 13.06
CA MET A 1 27.99 -29.35 14.03
C MET A 1 27.43 -28.15 13.32
N THR A 2 26.18 -27.78 13.59
CA THR A 2 25.61 -26.56 13.02
C THR A 2 26.30 -25.35 13.65
N GLN A 3 26.65 -24.35 12.83
CA GLN A 3 27.23 -23.12 13.34
C GLN A 3 26.10 -22.14 13.64
N PHE A 4 25.96 -21.76 14.90
CA PHE A 4 24.95 -20.83 15.40
C PHE A 4 25.50 -19.45 15.73
N VAL A 5 26.82 -19.29 15.81
CA VAL A 5 27.45 -18.02 16.18
C VAL A 5 28.48 -17.63 15.09
N TYR A 6 28.42 -16.38 14.64
CA TYR A 6 29.31 -15.83 13.62
C TYR A 6 29.89 -14.50 14.07
N ALA A 7 31.20 -14.36 14.05
CA ALA A 7 31.84 -13.06 14.23
C ALA A 7 31.52 -12.14 13.06
N PHE A 8 31.50 -10.82 13.26
CA PHE A 8 31.14 -9.86 12.18
C PHE A 8 32.09 -9.97 10.96
N ASN A 9 33.31 -10.45 11.13
CA ASN A 9 34.22 -10.69 10.01
C ASN A 9 34.03 -12.04 9.30
N GLU A 10 33.13 -12.90 9.77
CA GLU A 10 32.77 -14.20 9.16
C GLU A 10 31.49 -14.13 8.32
N GLY A 11 30.64 -13.11 8.55
CA GLY A 11 29.40 -12.91 7.84
C GLY A 11 29.48 -11.97 6.63
N ASN A 12 28.39 -11.89 5.87
CA ASN A 12 28.20 -10.94 4.77
C ASN A 12 26.70 -10.68 4.51
N ILE A 13 26.38 -9.77 3.59
CA ILE A 13 25.01 -9.35 3.29
C ILE A 13 24.14 -10.48 2.72
N ALA A 14 24.71 -11.48 2.04
CA ALA A 14 23.95 -12.62 1.50
C ALA A 14 23.43 -13.56 2.60
N MET A 15 23.96 -13.46 3.82
CA MET A 15 23.56 -14.27 4.97
C MET A 15 22.39 -13.66 5.77
N LYS A 16 21.60 -12.78 5.16
CA LYS A 16 20.52 -12.05 5.82
C LYS A 16 19.46 -12.96 6.45
N ASP A 17 19.22 -14.13 5.85
CA ASP A 17 18.28 -15.11 6.41
C ASP A 17 18.78 -15.70 7.73
N LEU A 18 20.08 -15.88 7.85
CA LEU A 18 20.73 -16.49 9.00
C LEU A 18 21.11 -15.48 10.09
N LEU A 19 21.69 -14.35 9.68
CA LEU A 19 22.22 -13.33 10.61
C LEU A 19 21.22 -12.22 10.92
N GLY A 20 20.04 -12.26 10.27
CA GLY A 20 19.08 -11.17 10.30
C GLY A 20 19.58 -9.94 9.53
N GLY A 21 18.73 -8.92 9.37
CA GLY A 21 19.09 -7.71 8.65
C GLY A 21 20.23 -6.93 9.31
N LYS A 22 20.18 -6.79 10.63
CA LYS A 22 21.21 -6.04 11.40
C LYS A 22 22.56 -6.73 11.40
N GLY A 23 22.61 -8.04 11.71
CA GLY A 23 23.84 -8.81 11.75
C GLY A 23 24.55 -8.91 10.39
N ALA A 24 23.78 -9.14 9.32
CA ALA A 24 24.30 -9.16 7.96
C ALA A 24 24.90 -7.81 7.54
N ASN A 25 24.23 -6.69 7.86
CA ASN A 25 24.73 -5.35 7.57
C ASN A 25 25.98 -4.98 8.40
N LEU A 26 26.02 -5.34 9.69
CA LEU A 26 27.21 -5.14 10.53
C LEU A 26 28.42 -5.90 9.97
N SER A 27 28.20 -7.16 9.57
CA SER A 27 29.24 -7.97 8.93
C SER A 27 29.71 -7.38 7.61
N GLU A 28 28.78 -6.90 6.77
CA GLU A 28 29.11 -6.30 5.49
C GLU A 28 29.89 -4.99 5.66
N MET A 29 29.47 -4.11 6.56
CA MET A 29 30.20 -2.88 6.87
C MET A 29 31.63 -3.18 7.39
N LYS A 30 31.78 -4.21 8.23
CA LYS A 30 33.10 -4.65 8.72
C LYS A 30 33.97 -5.13 7.58
N ARG A 31 33.38 -5.90 6.63
CA ARG A 31 34.08 -6.37 5.41
C ARG A 31 34.52 -5.23 4.50
N LEU A 32 33.76 -4.15 4.45
CA LEU A 32 34.10 -2.93 3.71
C LEU A 32 35.18 -2.09 4.40
N GLY A 33 35.65 -2.48 5.59
CA GLY A 33 36.66 -1.75 6.35
C GLY A 33 36.11 -0.51 7.07
N LEU A 34 34.80 -0.40 7.21
CA LEU A 34 34.15 0.72 7.90
C LEU A 34 34.33 0.62 9.43
N PRO A 35 34.26 1.74 10.15
CA PRO A 35 34.48 1.79 11.60
C PRO A 35 33.29 1.22 12.37
N VAL A 36 33.16 -0.09 12.38
CA VAL A 36 32.13 -0.84 13.11
C VAL A 36 32.76 -1.40 14.38
N PRO A 37 32.18 -1.17 15.58
CA PRO A 37 32.63 -1.84 16.80
C PRO A 37 32.60 -3.35 16.62
N ASP A 38 33.56 -4.07 17.19
CA ASP A 38 33.66 -5.53 17.03
C ASP A 38 32.48 -6.26 17.70
N GLY A 39 32.24 -7.50 17.31
CA GLY A 39 31.15 -8.28 17.85
C GLY A 39 30.91 -9.57 17.09
N PHE A 40 29.78 -10.19 17.38
CA PHE A 40 29.32 -11.42 16.74
C PHE A 40 27.77 -11.50 16.77
N THR A 41 27.22 -12.35 15.90
CA THR A 41 25.79 -12.57 15.76
C THR A 41 25.44 -14.02 16.10
N ILE A 42 24.41 -14.22 16.94
CA ILE A 42 23.76 -15.51 17.14
C ILE A 42 22.58 -15.60 16.18
N THR A 43 22.49 -16.69 15.45
CA THR A 43 21.62 -16.83 14.26
C THR A 43 20.12 -16.90 14.57
N THR A 44 19.31 -16.64 13.54
CA THR A 44 17.85 -16.88 13.56
C THR A 44 17.51 -18.35 13.80
N GLU A 45 18.33 -19.29 13.32
CA GLU A 45 18.16 -20.73 13.57
C GLU A 45 18.33 -21.09 15.05
N ALA A 46 19.22 -20.39 15.77
CA ALA A 46 19.34 -20.54 17.22
C ALA A 46 18.07 -20.11 17.94
N CYS A 47 17.44 -19.00 17.51
CA CYS A 47 16.16 -18.54 18.03
C CYS A 47 15.05 -19.57 17.81
N ILE A 48 14.92 -20.06 16.57
CA ILE A 48 13.91 -21.07 16.22
C ILE A 48 14.10 -22.34 17.08
N THR A 49 15.36 -22.75 17.29
CA THR A 49 15.70 -23.92 18.12
C THR A 49 15.34 -23.68 19.57
N TYR A 50 15.66 -22.51 20.11
CA TYR A 50 15.30 -22.09 21.47
C TYR A 50 13.78 -22.13 21.70
N LEU A 51 12.99 -21.53 20.82
CA LEU A 51 11.52 -21.51 20.92
C LEU A 51 10.90 -22.92 20.83
N LYS A 52 11.55 -23.86 20.12
CA LYS A 52 11.10 -25.26 20.01
C LYS A 52 11.52 -26.14 21.18
N GLN A 53 12.56 -25.77 21.93
CA GLN A 53 13.17 -26.55 23.03
C GLN A 53 12.81 -25.97 24.40
N ASN A 54 11.53 -25.70 24.64
CA ASN A 54 11.01 -25.23 25.96
C ASN A 54 11.70 -23.96 26.48
N GLU A 55 12.11 -23.05 25.60
CA GLU A 55 12.77 -21.79 25.98
C GLU A 55 14.07 -21.97 26.77
N GLU A 56 14.88 -22.95 26.43
CA GLU A 56 16.23 -23.12 26.94
C GLU A 56 17.27 -22.94 25.83
N LEU A 57 18.35 -22.20 26.12
CA LEU A 57 19.47 -22.05 25.18
C LEU A 57 20.11 -23.41 24.90
N PRO A 58 20.18 -23.85 23.62
CA PRO A 58 20.83 -25.11 23.26
C PRO A 58 22.28 -25.15 23.72
N THR A 59 22.73 -26.32 24.17
CA THR A 59 24.11 -26.53 24.68
C THR A 59 25.16 -26.13 23.63
N GLU A 60 24.89 -26.41 22.35
CA GLU A 60 25.76 -26.05 21.24
C GLU A 60 25.89 -24.53 21.08
N VAL A 61 24.81 -23.77 21.33
CA VAL A 61 24.83 -22.30 21.30
C VAL A 61 25.67 -21.77 22.45
N LYS A 62 25.49 -22.31 23.67
CA LYS A 62 26.30 -21.92 24.85
C LYS A 62 27.78 -22.17 24.64
N THR A 63 28.15 -23.32 24.08
CA THR A 63 29.53 -23.65 23.79
C THR A 63 30.16 -22.67 22.77
N GLN A 64 29.46 -22.44 21.65
CA GLN A 64 29.90 -21.50 20.62
C GLN A 64 29.96 -20.06 21.12
N LEU A 65 29.01 -19.66 22.00
CA LEU A 65 29.02 -18.35 22.67
C LEU A 65 30.32 -18.12 23.45
N ILE A 66 30.74 -19.11 24.29
CA ILE A 66 31.97 -19.02 25.09
C ILE A 66 33.19 -18.91 24.19
N ASP A 67 33.25 -19.72 23.13
CA ASP A 67 34.37 -19.72 22.19
C ASP A 67 34.48 -18.37 21.42
N HIS A 68 33.35 -17.83 20.97
CA HIS A 68 33.35 -16.54 20.28
C HIS A 68 33.63 -15.39 21.23
N LEU A 69 33.19 -15.45 22.48
CA LEU A 69 33.49 -14.45 23.49
C LEU A 69 35.01 -14.43 23.82
N ALA A 70 35.65 -15.59 23.92
CA ALA A 70 37.10 -15.67 24.10
C ALA A 70 37.85 -15.12 22.89
N ALA A 71 37.42 -15.45 21.67
CA ALA A 71 37.99 -14.91 20.43
C ALA A 71 37.74 -13.39 20.31
N PHE A 72 36.60 -12.91 20.73
CA PHE A 72 36.23 -11.48 20.77
C PHE A 72 37.15 -10.71 21.75
N SER A 73 37.30 -11.24 22.97
CA SER A 73 38.26 -10.66 23.94
C SER A 73 39.68 -10.59 23.41
N LYS A 74 40.15 -11.61 22.71
CA LYS A 74 41.47 -11.61 22.07
C LYS A 74 41.60 -10.57 20.97
N ARG A 75 40.58 -10.35 20.14
CA ARG A 75 40.59 -9.36 19.07
C ARG A 75 40.58 -7.94 19.59
N THR A 76 39.76 -7.67 20.60
CA THR A 76 39.57 -6.30 21.17
C THR A 76 40.58 -5.96 22.25
N GLY A 77 41.25 -6.96 22.85
CA GLY A 77 42.08 -6.79 24.06
C GLY A 77 41.28 -6.45 25.31
N LYS A 78 39.93 -6.67 25.29
CA LYS A 78 39.00 -6.38 26.38
C LYS A 78 38.38 -7.67 26.91
N ALA A 79 38.06 -7.72 28.22
CA ALA A 79 37.37 -8.85 28.82
C ALA A 79 36.43 -8.37 29.92
N PHE A 80 35.37 -9.15 30.23
CA PHE A 80 34.42 -8.82 31.29
C PHE A 80 35.04 -8.75 32.73
N SER A 81 36.15 -9.47 32.92
CA SER A 81 36.86 -9.50 34.20
C SER A 81 38.19 -8.72 34.17
N SER A 82 38.51 -8.01 33.13
CA SER A 82 39.77 -7.24 33.04
C SER A 82 39.73 -6.02 33.96
N ASP A 83 40.83 -5.76 34.63
CA ASP A 83 40.98 -4.57 35.44
C ASP A 83 41.37 -3.33 34.60
N ASP A 84 42.18 -3.53 33.56
CA ASP A 84 42.66 -2.45 32.69
C ASP A 84 41.74 -2.18 31.48
N ASN A 85 41.17 -3.24 30.89
CA ASN A 85 40.41 -3.18 29.65
C ASN A 85 39.06 -3.92 29.80
N LEU A 86 38.11 -3.27 30.50
CA LEU A 86 36.78 -3.80 30.70
C LEU A 86 36.02 -3.91 29.36
N LEU A 87 35.45 -5.09 29.09
CA LEU A 87 34.54 -5.33 28.00
C LEU A 87 33.10 -5.00 28.45
N LEU A 88 32.44 -4.11 27.76
CA LEU A 88 30.99 -3.90 27.85
C LEU A 88 30.36 -4.13 26.50
N VAL A 89 29.18 -4.72 26.45
CA VAL A 89 28.50 -5.06 25.20
C VAL A 89 27.06 -4.59 25.18
N SER A 90 26.55 -4.36 23.98
CA SER A 90 25.12 -4.26 23.69
C SER A 90 24.60 -5.62 23.19
N VAL A 91 23.39 -5.96 23.56
CA VAL A 91 22.66 -7.14 23.08
C VAL A 91 21.42 -6.63 22.34
N ARG A 92 21.38 -6.83 21.02
CA ARG A 92 20.39 -6.21 20.15
C ARG A 92 19.74 -7.27 19.26
N SER A 93 18.41 -7.21 19.15
CA SER A 93 17.66 -8.05 18.21
C SER A 93 17.99 -7.70 16.75
N GLY A 94 17.84 -8.66 15.84
CA GLY A 94 18.11 -8.47 14.42
C GLY A 94 17.32 -9.44 13.54
N ALA A 95 16.01 -9.23 13.39
CA ALA A 95 15.19 -10.02 12.47
C ALA A 95 15.57 -9.77 11.00
N LYS A 96 15.23 -10.71 10.11
CA LYS A 96 15.40 -10.56 8.66
C LYS A 96 14.70 -9.32 8.11
N ILE A 97 13.48 -9.06 8.60
CA ILE A 97 12.67 -7.89 8.27
C ILE A 97 12.69 -6.94 9.47
N SER A 98 12.93 -5.67 9.22
CA SER A 98 13.00 -4.66 10.28
C SER A 98 11.63 -4.47 10.94
N MET A 99 11.58 -4.57 12.27
CA MET A 99 10.38 -4.41 13.10
C MET A 99 10.66 -3.34 14.17
N PRO A 100 10.61 -2.04 13.82
CA PRO A 100 11.01 -0.96 14.72
C PRO A 100 10.18 -0.92 16.01
N GLY A 101 10.84 -0.87 17.15
CA GLY A 101 10.16 -0.78 18.46
C GLY A 101 9.48 -2.07 18.96
N MET A 102 9.48 -3.15 18.15
CA MET A 102 8.78 -4.39 18.50
C MET A 102 9.63 -5.35 19.34
N MET A 103 10.95 -5.18 19.31
CA MET A 103 11.90 -6.10 19.93
C MET A 103 12.92 -5.36 20.76
N ASP A 104 13.45 -6.03 21.76
CA ASP A 104 14.19 -5.45 22.86
C ASP A 104 15.71 -5.28 22.59
N THR A 105 16.32 -4.34 23.30
CA THR A 105 17.76 -4.02 23.28
C THR A 105 18.23 -3.84 24.72
N ILE A 106 19.43 -4.33 25.03
CA ILE A 106 20.09 -4.13 26.33
C ILE A 106 21.46 -3.53 26.07
N LEU A 107 21.76 -2.41 26.72
CA LEU A 107 23.04 -1.71 26.62
C LEU A 107 23.85 -1.85 27.92
N ASN A 108 25.16 -1.56 27.83
CA ASN A 108 26.08 -1.54 28.97
C ASN A 108 26.21 -2.89 29.71
N LEU A 109 25.86 -3.99 29.06
CA LEU A 109 25.93 -5.33 29.66
C LEU A 109 27.38 -5.66 30.01
N GLY A 110 27.59 -6.22 31.20
CA GLY A 110 28.90 -6.49 31.77
C GLY A 110 29.20 -5.64 33.01
N LEU A 111 28.42 -4.57 33.26
CA LEU A 111 28.50 -3.80 34.49
C LEU A 111 27.89 -4.58 35.65
N ASN A 112 28.52 -4.48 36.82
CA ASN A 112 28.11 -4.98 38.09
C ASN A 112 28.71 -4.09 39.18
N ASP A 113 28.51 -4.44 40.47
CA ASP A 113 28.97 -3.62 41.59
C ASP A 113 30.51 -3.44 41.66
N ASP A 114 31.28 -4.33 41.01
CA ASP A 114 32.75 -4.23 40.93
C ASP A 114 33.21 -3.60 39.63
N ASN A 115 32.61 -3.98 38.51
CA ASN A 115 33.02 -3.46 37.23
C ASN A 115 32.68 -1.98 37.01
N VAL A 116 31.64 -1.46 37.69
CA VAL A 116 31.35 -0.02 37.67
C VAL A 116 32.50 0.78 38.31
N LYS A 117 33.13 0.28 39.36
CA LYS A 117 34.32 0.93 40.00
C LYS A 117 35.52 0.94 39.06
N LYS A 118 35.76 -0.17 38.37
CA LYS A 118 36.83 -0.25 37.34
C LYS A 118 36.58 0.76 36.21
N LEU A 119 35.34 0.95 35.81
CA LEU A 119 34.97 1.95 34.80
C LEU A 119 35.22 3.36 35.32
N VAL A 120 34.89 3.64 36.58
CA VAL A 120 35.24 4.92 37.26
C VAL A 120 36.73 5.17 37.21
N ASP A 121 37.53 4.20 37.63
CA ASP A 121 38.99 4.34 37.68
C ASP A 121 39.63 4.57 36.29
N LYS A 122 39.08 3.90 35.28
CA LYS A 122 39.55 4.01 33.89
C LYS A 122 39.17 5.36 33.27
N THR A 123 37.95 5.84 33.48
CA THR A 123 37.43 7.05 32.82
C THR A 123 37.70 8.32 33.63
N ASN A 124 38.00 8.15 34.93
CA ASN A 124 38.05 9.21 35.93
C ASN A 124 36.74 10.05 35.97
N ASP A 125 35.63 9.39 35.59
CA ASP A 125 34.28 9.96 35.60
C ASP A 125 33.29 9.03 36.29
N ALA A 126 33.08 9.25 37.57
CA ALA A 126 32.17 8.44 38.38
C ALA A 126 30.69 8.65 37.94
N ARG A 127 30.35 9.86 37.50
CA ARG A 127 28.98 10.16 37.04
C ARG A 127 28.64 9.33 35.80
N PHE A 128 29.50 9.36 34.81
CA PHE A 128 29.36 8.54 33.59
C PHE A 128 29.21 7.05 33.90
N ALA A 129 30.07 6.50 34.72
CA ALA A 129 30.07 5.07 35.05
C ALA A 129 28.77 4.63 35.75
N TYR A 130 28.32 5.39 36.75
CA TYR A 130 27.08 5.08 37.45
C TYR A 130 25.81 5.37 36.64
N ASP A 131 25.82 6.32 35.71
CA ASP A 131 24.70 6.49 34.77
C ASP A 131 24.60 5.30 33.81
N CYS A 132 25.72 4.79 33.29
CA CYS A 132 25.72 3.54 32.48
C CYS A 132 25.19 2.35 33.28
N TYR A 133 25.55 2.23 34.57
CA TYR A 133 25.09 1.13 35.43
C TYR A 133 23.58 1.26 35.74
N ARG A 134 23.11 2.45 36.08
CA ARG A 134 21.68 2.76 36.23
C ARG A 134 20.86 2.34 35.01
N ARG A 135 21.31 2.72 33.82
CA ARG A 135 20.63 2.38 32.53
C ARG A 135 20.59 0.87 32.30
N LEU A 136 21.69 0.17 32.58
CA LEU A 136 21.70 -1.28 32.49
C LEU A 136 20.69 -1.90 33.48
N LEU A 137 20.69 -1.47 34.74
CA LEU A 137 19.73 -1.98 35.74
C LEU A 137 18.27 -1.80 35.29
N GLN A 138 17.94 -0.63 34.77
CA GLN A 138 16.60 -0.35 34.27
C GLN A 138 16.22 -1.24 33.07
N MET A 139 17.03 -1.23 31.99
CA MET A 139 16.75 -1.99 30.79
C MET A 139 16.75 -3.51 31.02
N PHE A 140 17.69 -4.01 31.81
CA PHE A 140 17.77 -5.43 32.12
C PHE A 140 16.56 -5.88 32.97
N GLY A 141 16.12 -5.05 33.90
CA GLY A 141 14.93 -5.34 34.73
C GLY A 141 13.66 -5.40 33.90
N GLU A 142 13.50 -4.44 32.95
CA GLU A 142 12.35 -4.42 32.07
C GLU A 142 12.36 -5.60 31.09
N VAL A 143 13.46 -5.76 30.37
CA VAL A 143 13.54 -6.69 29.24
C VAL A 143 13.65 -8.15 29.69
N VAL A 144 14.48 -8.43 30.70
CA VAL A 144 14.77 -9.82 31.16
C VAL A 144 13.79 -10.30 32.21
N TYR A 145 13.43 -9.43 33.14
CA TYR A 145 12.60 -9.82 34.27
C TYR A 145 11.16 -9.33 34.19
N GLY A 146 10.82 -8.51 33.18
CA GLY A 146 9.48 -7.98 32.95
C GLY A 146 9.03 -7.01 34.06
N ILE A 147 9.97 -6.34 34.72
CA ILE A 147 9.66 -5.32 35.71
C ILE A 147 9.07 -4.11 35.01
N PRO A 148 7.89 -3.61 35.39
CA PRO A 148 7.30 -2.45 34.75
C PRO A 148 8.24 -1.22 34.78
N MET A 149 8.46 -0.56 33.65
CA MET A 149 9.33 0.63 33.56
C MET A 149 8.90 1.71 34.58
N THR A 150 7.60 1.83 34.84
CA THR A 150 7.04 2.75 35.83
C THR A 150 7.60 2.57 37.23
N ALA A 151 8.04 1.37 37.60
CA ALA A 151 8.66 1.13 38.93
C ALA A 151 10.00 1.87 39.06
N PHE A 152 10.79 1.88 38.00
CA PHE A 152 12.06 2.59 37.95
C PHE A 152 11.85 4.10 37.76
N ASP A 153 11.01 4.50 36.84
CA ASP A 153 10.76 5.90 36.48
C ASP A 153 10.13 6.67 37.64
N THR A 154 9.21 6.08 38.37
CA THR A 154 8.61 6.72 39.56
C THR A 154 9.70 7.10 40.56
N TYR A 155 10.56 6.17 40.92
CA TYR A 155 11.64 6.47 41.88
C TYR A 155 12.63 7.51 41.28
N PHE A 156 12.98 7.41 40.02
CA PHE A 156 13.91 8.32 39.36
C PHE A 156 13.38 9.76 39.33
N ASN A 157 12.11 9.93 38.99
CA ASN A 157 11.45 11.23 38.93
C ASN A 157 11.23 11.83 40.32
N ASP A 158 10.87 11.00 41.30
CA ASP A 158 10.76 11.42 42.71
C ASP A 158 12.11 11.87 43.27
N PHE A 159 13.18 11.16 42.92
CA PHE A 159 14.53 11.51 43.30
C PHE A 159 14.95 12.90 42.73
N LYS A 160 14.69 13.12 41.41
CA LYS A 160 14.92 14.43 40.76
C LYS A 160 14.13 15.55 41.41
N THR A 161 12.86 15.34 41.63
CA THR A 161 11.97 16.32 42.27
C THR A 161 12.41 16.67 43.67
N LYS A 162 12.74 15.69 44.48
CA LYS A 162 13.20 15.85 45.86
C LYS A 162 14.49 16.70 45.94
N HIS A 163 15.39 16.49 44.96
CA HIS A 163 16.70 17.17 44.96
C HIS A 163 16.69 18.40 44.04
N ARG A 164 15.55 18.73 43.39
CA ARG A 164 15.35 19.87 42.49
C ARG A 164 16.23 19.87 41.24
N TYR A 165 16.56 18.66 40.71
CA TYR A 165 17.23 18.55 39.41
C TYR A 165 16.23 18.74 38.27
N GLN A 166 16.59 19.52 37.28
CA GLN A 166 15.76 19.81 36.11
C GLN A 166 15.92 18.74 35.03
N ASN A 167 17.10 18.17 34.91
CA ASN A 167 17.44 17.17 33.93
C ASN A 167 18.36 16.08 34.52
N ASP A 168 18.48 14.98 33.82
CA ASP A 168 19.26 13.82 34.30
C ASP A 168 20.76 14.12 34.41
N ALA A 169 21.27 15.06 33.58
CA ALA A 169 22.67 15.42 33.56
C ALA A 169 23.12 16.15 34.86
N GLU A 170 22.17 16.73 35.62
CA GLU A 170 22.45 17.43 36.87
C GLU A 170 22.63 16.51 38.07
N ILE A 171 22.25 15.22 37.95
CA ILE A 171 22.38 14.27 39.05
C ILE A 171 23.85 13.92 39.23
N PRO A 172 24.44 14.20 40.44
CA PRO A 172 25.85 13.88 40.69
C PRO A 172 26.08 12.38 40.87
N ALA A 173 27.33 11.92 40.85
CA ALA A 173 27.72 10.51 40.95
C ALA A 173 27.13 9.83 42.17
N GLU A 174 27.14 10.46 43.34
CA GLU A 174 26.59 9.96 44.61
C GLU A 174 25.07 9.74 44.49
N GLY A 175 24.38 10.64 43.77
CA GLY A 175 22.94 10.54 43.50
C GLY A 175 22.65 9.34 42.62
N LEU A 176 23.40 9.17 41.54
CA LEU A 176 23.26 7.97 40.66
C LEU A 176 23.60 6.67 41.37
N GLN A 177 24.60 6.69 42.22
CA GLN A 177 24.92 5.53 43.05
C GLN A 177 23.75 5.15 43.98
N THR A 178 23.13 6.12 44.62
CA THR A 178 21.92 5.90 45.44
C THR A 178 20.77 5.34 44.61
N ILE A 179 20.57 5.82 43.38
CA ILE A 179 19.55 5.32 42.46
C ILE A 179 19.83 3.86 42.07
N CYS A 180 21.10 3.52 41.75
CA CYS A 180 21.49 2.13 41.42
C CYS A 180 21.19 1.17 42.59
N GLU A 181 21.47 1.57 43.84
CA GLU A 181 21.14 0.74 45.01
C GLU A 181 19.62 0.51 45.13
N LYS A 182 18.81 1.56 44.98
CA LYS A 182 17.35 1.41 44.99
C LYS A 182 16.82 0.59 43.82
N TYR A 183 17.39 0.71 42.64
CA TYR A 183 17.02 -0.14 41.53
C TYR A 183 17.27 -1.63 41.79
N LYS A 184 18.36 -1.97 42.47
CA LYS A 184 18.61 -3.36 42.89
C LYS A 184 17.60 -3.85 43.94
N GLU A 185 17.09 -2.98 44.82
CA GLU A 185 15.99 -3.32 45.73
C GLU A 185 14.70 -3.59 44.94
N ILE A 186 14.38 -2.80 43.91
CA ILE A 186 13.20 -3.00 43.04
C ILE A 186 13.23 -4.39 42.37
N TYR A 187 14.38 -4.91 41.99
CA TYR A 187 14.50 -6.28 41.48
C TYR A 187 14.01 -7.33 42.48
N VAL A 188 14.35 -7.15 43.76
CA VAL A 188 13.93 -8.08 44.80
C VAL A 188 12.43 -7.90 45.10
N GLU A 189 11.94 -6.67 45.08
CA GLU A 189 10.53 -6.33 45.36
C GLU A 189 9.61 -6.84 44.25
N GLU A 190 9.94 -6.62 42.96
CA GLU A 190 9.07 -6.91 41.83
C GLU A 190 9.32 -8.28 41.20
N ALA A 191 10.58 -8.69 41.03
CA ALA A 191 10.94 -9.93 40.35
C ALA A 191 11.32 -11.07 41.30
N TYR A 192 11.40 -10.81 42.61
CA TYR A 192 11.81 -11.77 43.63
C TYR A 192 13.20 -12.41 43.36
N LYS A 193 14.04 -11.72 42.61
CA LYS A 193 15.40 -12.14 42.23
C LYS A 193 16.34 -10.94 42.31
N PRO A 194 17.61 -11.12 42.76
CA PRO A 194 18.58 -10.05 42.69
C PRO A 194 19.09 -9.86 41.24
N PHE A 195 19.57 -8.66 40.91
CA PHE A 195 20.29 -8.42 39.67
C PHE A 195 21.54 -9.31 39.59
N PRO A 196 21.77 -10.03 38.46
CA PRO A 196 22.90 -10.95 38.33
C PRO A 196 24.22 -10.18 38.24
N GLN A 197 25.17 -10.53 39.14
CA GLN A 197 26.47 -9.89 39.20
C GLN A 197 27.51 -10.55 38.30
N GLU A 198 27.24 -11.71 37.74
CA GLU A 198 28.12 -12.39 36.78
C GLU A 198 27.83 -11.98 35.34
N PRO A 199 28.78 -11.33 34.60
CA PRO A 199 28.52 -10.84 33.24
C PRO A 199 28.13 -11.93 32.23
N LEU A 200 28.66 -13.15 32.36
CA LEU A 200 28.27 -14.23 31.46
C LEU A 200 26.80 -14.62 31.67
N LYS A 201 26.35 -14.66 32.91
CA LYS A 201 24.95 -14.93 33.25
C LYS A 201 24.03 -13.83 32.74
N GLN A 202 24.44 -12.55 32.89
CA GLN A 202 23.72 -11.43 32.30
C GLN A 202 23.56 -11.63 30.80
N LEU A 203 24.63 -12.04 30.11
CA LEU A 203 24.63 -12.23 28.66
C LEU A 203 23.69 -13.37 28.22
N GLU A 204 23.75 -14.51 28.88
CA GLU A 204 22.87 -15.66 28.61
C GLU A 204 21.38 -15.28 28.80
N GLU A 205 21.04 -14.67 29.95
CA GLU A 205 19.66 -14.22 30.23
C GLU A 205 19.17 -13.15 29.25
N ALA A 206 20.05 -12.23 28.84
CA ALA A 206 19.74 -11.22 27.82
C ALA A 206 19.45 -11.84 26.43
N ILE A 207 20.24 -12.84 26.01
CA ILE A 207 20.02 -13.55 24.75
C ILE A 207 18.67 -14.28 24.77
N GLU A 208 18.36 -14.98 25.88
CA GLU A 208 17.10 -15.67 26.06
C GLU A 208 15.92 -14.69 25.99
N ALA A 209 16.01 -13.53 26.65
CA ALA A 209 14.99 -12.49 26.63
C ALA A 209 14.76 -11.93 25.21
N VAL A 210 15.83 -11.67 24.45
CA VAL A 210 15.71 -11.21 23.06
C VAL A 210 15.06 -12.28 22.17
N PHE A 211 15.41 -13.56 22.34
CA PHE A 211 14.74 -14.63 21.60
C PHE A 211 13.25 -14.73 21.93
N LYS A 212 12.92 -14.60 23.22
CA LYS A 212 11.53 -14.63 23.70
C LYS A 212 10.73 -13.44 23.17
N SER A 213 11.34 -12.27 23.01
CA SER A 213 10.67 -11.07 22.49
C SER A 213 10.15 -11.23 21.06
N TRP A 214 10.67 -12.19 20.29
CA TRP A 214 10.11 -12.56 18.98
C TRP A 214 8.65 -13.00 19.08
N ASP A 215 8.28 -13.63 20.17
CA ASP A 215 6.95 -14.24 20.37
C ASP A 215 6.03 -13.44 21.30
N ASN A 216 6.41 -12.20 21.65
CA ASN A 216 5.54 -11.31 22.41
C ASN A 216 4.36 -10.78 21.55
N ASP A 217 3.27 -10.37 22.22
CA ASP A 217 2.03 -9.97 21.56
C ASP A 217 2.21 -8.82 20.56
N ARG A 218 2.98 -7.78 20.92
CA ARG A 218 3.23 -6.65 20.04
C ARG A 218 4.01 -7.05 18.78
N ALA A 219 4.97 -7.97 18.89
CA ALA A 219 5.73 -8.47 17.76
C ALA A 219 4.89 -9.38 16.86
N ARG A 220 3.98 -10.18 17.43
CA ARG A 220 3.02 -11.01 16.69
C ARG A 220 2.06 -10.13 15.89
N VAL A 221 1.40 -9.18 16.56
CA VAL A 221 0.47 -8.24 15.91
C VAL A 221 1.16 -7.46 14.78
N TYR A 222 2.39 -6.99 15.00
CA TYR A 222 3.14 -6.29 13.95
C TYR A 222 3.42 -7.20 12.76
N ARG A 223 3.77 -8.47 12.97
CA ARG A 223 3.99 -9.42 11.89
C ARG A 223 2.71 -9.71 11.10
N ASP A 224 1.59 -9.90 11.80
CA ASP A 224 0.28 -10.10 11.16
C ASP A 224 -0.11 -8.91 10.28
N LEU A 225 0.07 -7.68 10.78
CA LEU A 225 -0.23 -6.46 10.04
C LEU A 225 0.69 -6.22 8.81
N ASN A 226 1.87 -6.84 8.79
CA ASN A 226 2.86 -6.62 7.73
C ASN A 226 3.15 -7.88 6.90
N ASP A 227 2.32 -8.90 6.96
CA ASP A 227 2.48 -10.17 6.23
C ASP A 227 3.87 -10.84 6.47
N ILE A 228 4.41 -10.74 7.69
CA ILE A 228 5.71 -11.31 8.05
C ILE A 228 5.52 -12.71 8.65
N PRO A 229 6.14 -13.77 8.09
CA PRO A 229 6.01 -15.12 8.63
C PRO A 229 6.50 -15.23 10.08
N HIS A 230 5.79 -16.01 10.91
CA HIS A 230 6.15 -16.22 12.32
C HIS A 230 7.35 -17.12 12.55
N ASP A 231 7.68 -17.96 11.59
CA ASP A 231 8.69 -19.02 11.67
C ASP A 231 10.11 -18.63 11.27
N ILE A 232 10.33 -17.35 10.95
CA ILE A 232 11.66 -16.86 10.53
C ILE A 232 12.61 -16.51 11.69
N GLY A 233 12.09 -16.30 12.89
CA GLY A 233 12.87 -15.98 14.09
C GLY A 233 13.62 -14.65 14.06
N THR A 234 14.38 -14.37 15.11
CA THR A 234 15.30 -13.23 15.21
C THR A 234 16.71 -13.67 15.49
N ALA A 235 17.71 -12.97 14.95
CA ALA A 235 19.09 -13.07 15.39
C ALA A 235 19.34 -12.17 16.61
N VAL A 236 20.43 -12.44 17.33
CA VAL A 236 20.92 -11.58 18.42
C VAL A 236 22.32 -11.12 18.09
N ASN A 237 22.53 -9.80 18.09
CA ASN A 237 23.82 -9.18 17.86
C ASN A 237 24.44 -8.75 19.17
N ILE A 238 25.60 -9.28 19.51
CA ILE A 238 26.43 -8.90 20.65
C ILE A 238 27.54 -8.01 20.09
N GLN A 239 27.56 -6.74 20.50
CA GLN A 239 28.47 -5.75 19.94
C GLN A 239 29.17 -4.99 21.06
N GLU A 240 30.46 -4.71 20.90
CA GLU A 240 31.23 -3.86 21.79
C GLU A 240 30.56 -2.50 21.97
N MET A 241 30.43 -2.04 23.21
CA MET A 241 29.91 -0.71 23.53
C MET A 241 30.92 0.35 23.10
N VAL A 242 30.39 1.40 22.48
CA VAL A 242 31.04 2.70 22.27
C VAL A 242 30.15 3.79 22.87
N PHE A 243 30.76 4.80 23.46
CA PHE A 243 30.08 5.70 24.38
C PHE A 243 29.99 7.13 23.83
N GLY A 244 28.80 7.53 23.36
CA GLY A 244 28.51 8.89 22.97
C GLY A 244 28.37 9.87 24.15
N ASN A 245 28.31 9.35 25.37
CA ASN A 245 28.23 10.11 26.61
C ASN A 245 29.55 10.13 27.40
N SER A 246 30.68 9.94 26.75
CA SER A 246 32.03 9.96 27.36
C SER A 246 32.70 11.33 27.38
N GLY A 247 31.95 12.41 27.18
CA GLY A 247 32.45 13.79 27.27
C GLY A 247 32.03 14.65 26.08
N GLU A 248 32.56 15.89 26.02
CA GLU A 248 32.16 16.89 25.04
C GLU A 248 32.55 16.56 23.59
N ASN A 249 33.57 15.74 23.38
CA ASN A 249 33.97 15.28 22.06
C ASN A 249 33.31 13.93 21.67
N SER A 250 32.20 13.59 22.32
CA SER A 250 31.45 12.38 22.11
C SER A 250 29.98 12.72 21.86
N GLY A 251 29.32 11.86 21.11
CA GLY A 251 27.91 12.07 20.76
C GLY A 251 27.33 10.84 20.05
N THR A 252 26.07 10.87 19.80
CA THR A 252 25.36 9.81 19.07
C THR A 252 24.28 10.43 18.21
N GLY A 253 23.88 9.76 17.13
CA GLY A 253 22.86 10.29 16.23
C GLY A 253 22.37 9.30 15.19
N VAL A 254 21.49 9.81 14.37
CA VAL A 254 20.94 9.13 13.19
C VAL A 254 21.15 10.03 11.98
N ALA A 255 21.60 9.46 10.89
CA ALA A 255 21.81 10.20 9.65
C ALA A 255 21.39 9.39 8.42
N PHE A 256 21.02 10.11 7.38
CA PHE A 256 20.68 9.58 6.08
C PHE A 256 21.72 10.05 5.05
N THR A 257 22.08 9.20 4.12
CA THR A 257 23.04 9.58 3.06
C THR A 257 22.48 10.64 2.11
N ARG A 258 21.16 10.75 2.03
CA ARG A 258 20.39 11.78 1.29
C ARG A 258 19.22 12.26 2.14
N ASN A 259 18.68 13.43 1.83
CA ASN A 259 17.49 13.93 2.50
C ASN A 259 16.28 12.99 2.25
N PRO A 260 15.71 12.35 3.28
CA PRO A 260 14.61 11.38 3.12
C PRO A 260 13.28 12.03 2.72
N VAL A 261 13.16 13.36 2.83
CA VAL A 261 11.95 14.11 2.47
C VAL A 261 12.02 14.62 1.03
N THR A 262 13.16 15.22 0.65
CA THR A 262 13.32 15.88 -0.66
C THR A 262 14.08 15.03 -1.69
N GLY A 263 14.87 14.06 -1.27
CA GLY A 263 15.76 13.25 -2.12
C GLY A 263 17.09 13.92 -2.47
N GLU A 264 17.36 15.12 -1.98
CA GLU A 264 18.60 15.85 -2.26
C GLU A 264 19.84 15.10 -1.75
N ASN A 265 20.89 15.09 -2.58
CA ASN A 265 22.14 14.38 -2.29
C ASN A 265 23.04 15.20 -1.34
N HIS A 266 22.70 15.17 -0.06
CA HIS A 266 23.54 15.68 1.04
C HIS A 266 23.27 14.88 2.30
N LEU A 267 24.27 14.82 3.18
CA LEU A 267 24.14 14.15 4.48
C LEU A 267 23.07 14.88 5.29
N PHE A 268 22.06 14.14 5.71
CA PHE A 268 20.92 14.67 6.47
C PHE A 268 20.78 13.90 7.78
N GLY A 269 20.60 14.58 8.91
CA GLY A 269 20.44 13.88 10.17
C GLY A 269 20.56 14.75 11.39
N GLU A 270 20.51 14.09 12.53
CA GLU A 270 20.51 14.73 13.84
C GLU A 270 21.43 13.99 14.80
N TYR A 271 22.05 14.75 15.72
CA TYR A 271 22.91 14.17 16.75
C TYR A 271 22.80 14.93 18.07
N LEU A 272 23.14 14.23 19.15
CA LEU A 272 23.27 14.78 20.50
C LEU A 272 24.70 14.60 20.97
N LEU A 273 25.29 15.67 21.52
CA LEU A 273 26.57 15.60 22.25
C LEU A 273 26.35 15.05 23.64
N ASN A 274 27.34 14.30 24.12
CA ASN A 274 27.35 13.72 25.45
C ASN A 274 26.03 12.98 25.75
N ALA A 275 25.68 12.02 24.89
CA ALA A 275 24.42 11.27 24.92
C ALA A 275 24.60 9.83 24.45
N GLN A 276 23.73 8.92 24.92
CA GLN A 276 23.58 7.57 24.38
C GLN A 276 22.45 7.51 23.35
N GLY A 277 22.40 6.45 22.53
CA GLY A 277 21.43 6.33 21.43
C GLY A 277 19.97 6.47 21.83
N GLU A 278 19.62 6.03 23.03
CA GLU A 278 18.28 6.16 23.60
C GLU A 278 17.85 7.62 23.79
N ASP A 279 18.78 8.50 24.13
CA ASP A 279 18.49 9.90 24.39
C ASP A 279 18.03 10.63 23.12
N VAL A 280 18.47 10.18 21.94
CA VAL A 280 18.01 10.70 20.63
C VAL A 280 16.56 10.31 20.36
N VAL A 281 16.20 9.07 20.66
CA VAL A 281 14.87 8.52 20.40
C VAL A 281 13.85 8.99 21.42
N ALA A 282 14.26 9.15 22.69
CA ALA A 282 13.37 9.55 23.77
C ALA A 282 12.85 10.99 23.68
N GLY A 283 13.46 11.84 22.81
CA GLY A 283 13.01 13.22 22.59
C GLY A 283 13.16 14.17 23.79
N ILE A 284 13.91 13.78 24.83
CA ILE A 284 14.09 14.54 26.08
C ILE A 284 14.97 15.78 25.84
N ARG A 285 15.89 15.69 24.89
CA ARG A 285 16.81 16.77 24.50
C ARG A 285 16.61 17.09 23.03
N THR A 286 16.67 18.37 22.68
CA THR A 286 16.62 18.81 21.27
C THR A 286 17.92 18.44 20.57
N PRO A 287 17.91 17.58 19.54
CA PRO A 287 19.10 17.23 18.79
C PRO A 287 19.58 18.41 17.93
N LYS A 288 20.84 18.36 17.56
CA LYS A 288 21.47 19.30 16.64
C LYS A 288 21.44 18.74 15.23
N ASP A 289 21.30 19.63 14.25
CA ASP A 289 21.45 19.27 12.85
C ASP A 289 22.89 18.77 12.58
N ILE A 290 22.99 17.69 11.74
CA ILE A 290 24.26 17.04 11.41
C ILE A 290 25.25 18.01 10.75
N ASP A 291 24.78 19.01 10.01
CA ASP A 291 25.64 20.04 9.39
C ASP A 291 26.45 20.84 10.41
N THR A 292 25.94 20.98 11.63
CA THR A 292 26.66 21.66 12.70
C THR A 292 27.90 20.87 13.15
N LEU A 293 27.97 19.57 12.91
CA LEU A 293 29.12 18.73 13.18
C LEU A 293 30.38 19.19 12.42
N LYS A 294 30.17 19.76 11.21
CA LYS A 294 31.26 20.34 10.41
C LYS A 294 32.05 21.45 11.13
N GLN A 295 31.38 22.20 12.01
CA GLN A 295 32.02 23.23 12.79
C GLN A 295 32.63 22.71 14.10
N GLN A 296 31.98 21.70 14.70
CA GLN A 296 32.37 21.18 16.01
C GLN A 296 33.46 20.12 15.91
N MET A 297 33.36 19.22 14.93
CA MET A 297 34.30 18.10 14.71
C MET A 297 34.51 17.92 13.19
N PRO A 298 35.24 18.80 12.51
CA PRO A 298 35.39 18.82 11.06
C PRO A 298 35.97 17.51 10.49
N ASP A 299 36.91 16.88 11.16
CA ASP A 299 37.53 15.63 10.71
C ASP A 299 36.53 14.48 10.77
N VAL A 300 35.72 14.39 11.83
CA VAL A 300 34.64 13.37 11.96
C VAL A 300 33.56 13.59 10.91
N HIS A 301 33.17 14.85 10.66
CA HIS A 301 32.20 15.15 9.61
C HIS A 301 32.72 14.73 8.24
N GLN A 302 33.99 15.00 7.91
CA GLN A 302 34.55 14.59 6.62
C GLN A 302 34.63 13.07 6.49
N GLU A 303 35.09 12.36 7.53
CA GLU A 303 35.07 10.90 7.58
C GLU A 303 33.66 10.35 7.35
N PHE A 304 32.65 10.98 7.97
CA PHE A 304 31.25 10.56 7.81
C PHE A 304 30.75 10.74 6.39
N VAL A 305 31.02 11.87 5.75
CA VAL A 305 30.69 12.10 4.33
C VAL A 305 31.34 11.05 3.42
N ASP A 306 32.59 10.66 3.68
CA ASP A 306 33.27 9.65 2.87
C ASP A 306 32.66 8.24 3.09
N VAL A 307 32.30 7.92 4.33
CA VAL A 307 31.58 6.69 4.69
C VAL A 307 30.23 6.62 4.00
N THR A 308 29.44 7.71 3.99
CA THR A 308 28.12 7.72 3.33
C THR A 308 28.21 7.45 1.85
N LYS A 309 29.20 8.03 1.16
CA LYS A 309 29.46 7.75 -0.27
C LYS A 309 29.83 6.29 -0.52
N GLN A 310 30.66 5.70 0.36
CA GLN A 310 31.04 4.30 0.24
C GLN A 310 29.85 3.37 0.45
N LEU A 311 29.00 3.63 1.45
CA LEU A 311 27.79 2.87 1.72
C LEU A 311 26.80 2.96 0.57
N GLU A 312 26.49 4.14 0.09
CA GLU A 312 25.53 4.35 -1.00
C GLU A 312 25.99 3.68 -2.30
N LYS A 313 27.29 3.78 -2.63
CA LYS A 313 27.87 3.08 -3.77
C LYS A 313 27.79 1.55 -3.63
N HIS A 314 27.99 1.03 -2.43
CA HIS A 314 27.94 -0.40 -2.18
C HIS A 314 26.53 -0.96 -2.20
N TYR A 315 25.61 -0.34 -1.47
CA TYR A 315 24.22 -0.78 -1.38
C TYR A 315 23.36 -0.32 -2.56
N LYS A 316 23.88 0.57 -3.40
CA LYS A 316 23.18 1.15 -4.56
C LYS A 316 21.83 1.77 -4.17
N ASP A 317 21.75 2.35 -2.98
CA ASP A 317 20.55 2.96 -2.44
C ASP A 317 20.87 3.87 -1.26
N MET A 318 19.99 4.86 -0.98
CA MET A 318 20.05 5.71 0.19
C MET A 318 20.06 4.88 1.47
N GLN A 319 20.97 5.21 2.39
CA GLN A 319 21.14 4.52 3.66
C GLN A 319 20.69 5.38 4.83
N ASP A 320 20.07 4.74 5.80
CA ASP A 320 19.78 5.21 7.16
C ASP A 320 20.83 4.61 8.09
N ILE A 321 21.54 5.45 8.84
CA ILE A 321 22.74 5.11 9.59
C ILE A 321 22.58 5.52 11.05
N GLU A 322 22.73 4.57 11.97
CA GLU A 322 22.92 4.87 13.39
C GLU A 322 24.44 4.97 13.68
N PHE A 323 24.87 6.05 14.32
CA PHE A 323 26.30 6.26 14.60
C PHE A 323 26.54 6.77 16.00
N THR A 324 27.77 6.57 16.47
CA THR A 324 28.28 7.13 17.73
C THR A 324 29.67 7.72 17.49
N ILE A 325 29.93 8.83 18.09
CA ILE A 325 31.25 9.45 18.15
C ILE A 325 31.76 9.26 19.58
N GLU A 326 32.90 8.59 19.77
CA GLU A 326 33.54 8.43 21.06
C GLU A 326 34.91 9.08 21.01
N ASN A 327 35.13 10.11 21.83
CA ASN A 327 36.39 10.84 21.89
C ASN A 327 36.92 11.28 20.52
N GLY A 328 36.04 11.83 19.68
CA GLY A 328 36.38 12.31 18.34
C GLY A 328 36.60 11.22 17.28
N LYS A 329 36.21 10.00 17.56
CA LYS A 329 36.28 8.88 16.60
C LYS A 329 34.90 8.38 16.22
N LEU A 330 34.62 8.29 14.93
CA LEU A 330 33.35 7.82 14.39
C LEU A 330 33.22 6.29 14.48
N TYR A 331 32.04 5.83 14.85
CA TYR A 331 31.62 4.43 14.80
C TYR A 331 30.22 4.29 14.21
N LEU A 332 30.04 3.30 13.33
CA LEU A 332 28.76 2.94 12.74
C LEU A 332 28.15 1.79 13.51
N LEU A 333 26.93 1.96 14.00
CA LEU A 333 26.24 0.96 14.79
C LEU A 333 25.23 0.14 14.00
N GLN A 334 24.70 0.72 12.91
CA GLN A 334 23.72 0.07 12.04
C GLN A 334 23.63 0.83 10.71
N THR A 335 23.37 0.13 9.63
CA THR A 335 22.89 0.71 8.37
C THR A 335 21.72 -0.10 7.85
N ARG A 336 20.82 0.59 7.14
CA ARG A 336 19.68 -0.01 6.43
C ARG A 336 19.24 0.90 5.28
N ASN A 337 18.47 0.35 4.33
CA ASN A 337 17.86 1.19 3.30
C ASN A 337 16.92 2.22 3.98
N GLY A 338 17.13 3.48 3.66
CA GLY A 338 16.42 4.59 4.29
C GLY A 338 14.95 4.63 3.90
N LYS A 339 14.07 4.76 4.90
CA LYS A 339 12.67 5.12 4.66
C LYS A 339 12.62 6.55 4.14
N ARG A 340 11.74 6.81 3.18
CA ARG A 340 11.69 8.08 2.46
C ARG A 340 10.29 8.35 1.93
N THR A 341 10.00 9.61 1.63
CA THR A 341 8.76 10.01 0.98
C THR A 341 8.69 9.48 -0.46
N ALA A 342 7.50 9.43 -1.03
CA ALA A 342 7.29 9.05 -2.43
C ALA A 342 8.08 9.94 -3.40
N LYS A 343 8.07 11.25 -3.17
CA LYS A 343 8.85 12.24 -3.95
C LYS A 343 10.35 11.98 -3.89
N ALA A 344 10.87 11.74 -2.70
CA ALA A 344 12.28 11.43 -2.49
C ALA A 344 12.66 10.10 -3.15
N ALA A 345 11.79 9.07 -3.10
CA ALA A 345 12.06 7.78 -3.69
C ALA A 345 12.30 7.87 -5.21
N ILE A 346 11.46 8.62 -5.92
CA ILE A 346 11.61 8.83 -7.36
C ILE A 346 12.86 9.65 -7.66
N LYS A 347 13.04 10.78 -6.98
CA LYS A 347 14.22 11.62 -7.19
C LYS A 347 15.51 10.85 -6.96
N ILE A 348 15.61 10.11 -5.86
CA ILE A 348 16.80 9.29 -5.55
C ILE A 348 17.03 8.22 -6.63
N ALA A 349 15.98 7.53 -7.08
CA ALA A 349 16.10 6.53 -8.14
C ALA A 349 16.64 7.13 -9.44
N VAL A 350 16.13 8.30 -9.84
CA VAL A 350 16.59 9.02 -11.04
C VAL A 350 18.02 9.51 -10.89
N ASP A 351 18.37 10.12 -9.76
CA ASP A 351 19.70 10.62 -9.49
C ASP A 351 20.73 9.48 -9.49
N LEU A 352 20.44 8.33 -8.88
CA LEU A 352 21.33 7.17 -8.86
C LEU A 352 21.62 6.61 -10.27
N VAL A 353 20.65 6.70 -11.21
CA VAL A 353 20.87 6.36 -12.62
C VAL A 353 21.79 7.38 -13.29
N HIS A 354 21.55 8.68 -13.08
CA HIS A 354 22.40 9.74 -13.63
C HIS A 354 23.84 9.68 -13.09
N GLU A 355 24.00 9.28 -11.83
CA GLU A 355 25.29 9.03 -11.17
C GLU A 355 25.95 7.70 -11.63
N GLN A 356 25.28 6.92 -12.48
CA GLN A 356 25.75 5.62 -13.01
C GLN A 356 25.98 4.56 -11.91
N LEU A 357 25.25 4.66 -10.82
CA LEU A 357 25.30 3.70 -9.71
C LEU A 357 24.35 2.52 -9.93
N ILE A 358 23.23 2.76 -10.62
CA ILE A 358 22.21 1.74 -10.94
C ILE A 358 21.76 1.88 -12.39
N THR A 359 21.13 0.82 -12.92
CA THR A 359 20.47 0.84 -14.23
C THR A 359 19.05 1.41 -14.12
N ARG A 360 18.38 1.65 -15.24
CA ARG A 360 16.96 2.08 -15.26
C ARG A 360 16.05 0.99 -14.72
N GLU A 361 16.33 -0.27 -14.99
CA GLU A 361 15.60 -1.43 -14.51
C GLU A 361 15.74 -1.57 -12.98
N GLU A 362 16.96 -1.39 -12.46
CA GLU A 362 17.18 -1.33 -11.01
C GLU A 362 16.45 -0.15 -10.35
N ALA A 363 16.40 1.03 -11.00
CA ALA A 363 15.71 2.21 -10.50
C ALA A 363 14.20 1.98 -10.40
N VAL A 364 13.59 1.43 -11.45
CA VAL A 364 12.15 1.11 -11.51
C VAL A 364 11.78 0.10 -10.42
N SER A 365 12.66 -0.88 -10.15
CA SER A 365 12.43 -1.90 -9.11
C SER A 365 12.52 -1.36 -7.66
N LYS A 366 13.12 -0.18 -7.45
CA LYS A 366 13.31 0.42 -6.11
C LYS A 366 12.14 1.26 -5.59
N VAL A 367 11.24 1.69 -6.46
CA VAL A 367 10.12 2.55 -6.11
C VAL A 367 8.87 1.71 -5.89
N GLU A 368 8.21 1.84 -4.75
CA GLU A 368 6.95 1.14 -4.48
C GLU A 368 5.81 1.69 -5.36
N VAL A 369 4.99 0.82 -5.92
CA VAL A 369 3.84 1.22 -6.75
C VAL A 369 2.89 2.17 -6.01
N LYS A 370 2.66 1.92 -4.72
CA LYS A 370 1.82 2.79 -3.87
C LYS A 370 2.35 4.24 -3.78
N SER A 371 3.66 4.44 -3.94
CA SER A 371 4.25 5.78 -3.94
C SER A 371 3.80 6.62 -5.12
N ILE A 372 3.50 5.99 -6.26
CA ILE A 372 2.97 6.67 -7.45
C ILE A 372 1.58 7.24 -7.16
N ASP A 373 0.69 6.43 -6.55
CA ASP A 373 -0.66 6.87 -6.22
C ASP A 373 -0.66 8.09 -5.28
N GLN A 374 0.26 8.11 -4.30
CA GLN A 374 0.41 9.25 -3.39
C GLN A 374 0.82 10.56 -4.09
N LEU A 375 1.59 10.45 -5.18
CA LEU A 375 2.06 11.63 -5.93
C LEU A 375 1.02 12.19 -6.91
N LEU A 376 0.01 11.41 -7.26
CA LEU A 376 -1.03 11.80 -8.21
C LEU A 376 -2.22 12.49 -7.55
N HIS A 377 -2.35 12.37 -6.24
CA HIS A 377 -3.48 12.92 -5.49
C HIS A 377 -3.03 13.98 -4.48
N PRO A 378 -3.91 14.94 -4.11
CA PRO A 378 -3.66 15.85 -3.01
C PRO A 378 -3.43 15.08 -1.70
N ASN A 379 -2.55 15.59 -0.84
CA ASN A 379 -2.29 15.06 0.49
C ASN A 379 -2.50 16.15 1.53
N PHE A 380 -2.72 15.78 2.80
CA PHE A 380 -2.73 16.74 3.89
C PHE A 380 -1.31 17.15 4.28
N ASN A 381 -1.18 18.41 4.70
CA ASN A 381 0.05 18.91 5.35
C ASN A 381 0.29 18.14 6.66
N GLU A 382 1.47 17.54 6.82
CA GLU A 382 1.78 16.66 7.96
C GLU A 382 1.71 17.36 9.33
N GLU A 383 2.10 18.64 9.41
CA GLU A 383 2.04 19.40 10.67
C GLU A 383 0.60 19.72 11.05
N SER A 384 -0.24 20.09 10.07
CA SER A 384 -1.67 20.33 10.27
C SER A 384 -2.40 19.04 10.64
N LEU A 385 -2.00 17.90 10.06
CA LEU A 385 -2.60 16.59 10.33
C LEU A 385 -2.32 16.11 11.77
N LYS A 386 -1.12 16.36 12.30
CA LYS A 386 -0.77 15.98 13.68
C LYS A 386 -1.59 16.70 14.75
N GLN A 387 -2.15 17.86 14.41
CA GLN A 387 -2.95 18.69 15.32
C GLN A 387 -4.47 18.45 15.14
N ALA A 388 -4.86 17.65 14.16
CA ALA A 388 -6.24 17.42 13.79
C ALA A 388 -6.98 16.51 14.79
N THR A 389 -8.26 16.81 15.04
CA THR A 389 -9.12 15.98 15.86
C THR A 389 -9.67 14.82 15.03
N VAL A 390 -9.44 13.60 15.48
CA VAL A 390 -9.86 12.38 14.79
C VAL A 390 -11.36 12.15 14.97
N VAL A 391 -12.07 11.86 13.88
CA VAL A 391 -13.46 11.36 13.88
C VAL A 391 -13.47 9.84 13.74
N SER A 392 -12.68 9.31 12.81
CA SER A 392 -12.54 7.86 12.59
C SER A 392 -11.16 7.53 12.03
N LYS A 393 -10.62 6.38 12.44
CA LYS A 393 -9.46 5.70 11.84
C LYS A 393 -9.77 4.26 11.45
N MET A 394 -11.04 3.94 11.29
CA MET A 394 -11.51 2.58 11.00
C MET A 394 -12.15 2.46 9.62
N GLY A 395 -11.96 3.47 8.77
CA GLY A 395 -12.41 3.40 7.38
C GLY A 395 -11.42 2.64 6.49
N LEU A 396 -11.93 2.11 5.39
CA LEU A 396 -11.12 1.50 4.35
C LEU A 396 -10.66 2.55 3.34
N PRO A 397 -9.39 2.61 2.96
CA PRO A 397 -8.83 3.57 1.99
C PRO A 397 -9.26 3.21 0.56
N ALA A 398 -10.51 3.50 0.23
CA ALA A 398 -11.15 3.06 -1.01
C ALA A 398 -10.66 3.79 -2.26
N SER A 399 -10.34 5.08 -2.15
CA SER A 399 -9.71 5.85 -3.22
C SER A 399 -8.80 6.92 -2.61
N PRO A 400 -7.54 7.02 -3.04
CA PRO A 400 -6.54 7.89 -2.41
C PRO A 400 -6.87 9.37 -2.58
N GLY A 401 -6.20 10.20 -1.79
CA GLY A 401 -6.28 11.65 -1.80
C GLY A 401 -6.76 12.24 -0.48
N ALA A 402 -6.63 13.55 -0.37
CA ALA A 402 -7.07 14.33 0.78
C ALA A 402 -8.08 15.38 0.34
N ALA A 403 -9.21 15.44 0.99
CA ALA A 403 -10.27 16.39 0.68
C ALA A 403 -10.95 16.93 1.93
N THR A 404 -11.39 18.17 1.86
CA THR A 404 -12.11 18.86 2.93
C THR A 404 -13.38 19.46 2.39
N GLY A 405 -14.48 19.33 3.10
CA GLY A 405 -15.75 19.90 2.70
C GLY A 405 -16.82 19.85 3.78
N LYS A 406 -18.00 20.38 3.45
CA LYS A 406 -19.18 20.35 4.30
C LYS A 406 -19.89 19.02 4.17
N VAL A 407 -20.30 18.43 5.27
CA VAL A 407 -21.08 17.20 5.30
C VAL A 407 -22.46 17.42 4.66
N VAL A 408 -22.80 16.53 3.74
CA VAL A 408 -24.14 16.44 3.12
C VAL A 408 -24.59 14.98 3.04
N PHE A 409 -25.91 14.73 3.04
CA PHE A 409 -26.46 13.40 3.19
C PHE A 409 -27.24 12.88 1.98
N SER A 410 -27.45 13.72 0.96
CA SER A 410 -28.10 13.29 -0.28
C SER A 410 -27.37 13.79 -1.52
N ALA A 411 -27.61 13.12 -2.65
CA ALA A 411 -27.03 13.49 -3.95
C ALA A 411 -27.51 14.85 -4.43
N GLU A 412 -28.78 15.16 -4.19
CA GLU A 412 -29.42 16.44 -4.56
C GLU A 412 -28.79 17.59 -3.76
N GLU A 413 -28.60 17.41 -2.46
CA GLU A 413 -27.99 18.44 -1.60
C GLU A 413 -26.52 18.63 -1.97
N ALA A 414 -25.79 17.55 -2.27
CA ALA A 414 -24.41 17.63 -2.75
C ALA A 414 -24.30 18.50 -4.01
N LYS A 415 -25.16 18.26 -4.98
CA LYS A 415 -25.23 19.02 -6.23
C LYS A 415 -25.59 20.50 -5.97
N LEU A 416 -26.62 20.75 -5.18
CA LEU A 416 -27.07 22.12 -4.85
C LEU A 416 -25.98 22.91 -4.15
N GLN A 417 -25.31 22.31 -3.17
CA GLN A 417 -24.23 22.98 -2.43
C GLN A 417 -23.00 23.23 -3.31
N ALA A 418 -22.66 22.29 -4.19
CA ALA A 418 -21.56 22.45 -5.13
C ALA A 418 -21.84 23.56 -6.17
N GLU A 419 -23.06 23.64 -6.70
CA GLU A 419 -23.51 24.75 -7.58
C GLU A 419 -23.42 26.12 -6.88
N ASN A 420 -23.62 26.17 -5.57
CA ASN A 420 -23.42 27.37 -4.74
C ASN A 420 -21.93 27.63 -4.40
N GLY A 421 -20.98 26.87 -4.96
CA GLY A 421 -19.55 27.04 -4.77
C GLY A 421 -19.00 26.47 -3.46
N ASN A 422 -19.76 25.65 -2.74
CA ASN A 422 -19.31 24.97 -1.54
C ASN A 422 -18.61 23.65 -1.92
N LYS A 423 -17.51 23.34 -1.23
CA LYS A 423 -16.90 22.00 -1.22
C LYS A 423 -17.70 21.11 -0.29
N VAL A 424 -18.10 19.93 -0.74
CA VAL A 424 -18.95 19.02 0.02
C VAL A 424 -18.36 17.62 0.14
N VAL A 425 -18.71 16.98 1.26
CA VAL A 425 -18.42 15.58 1.57
C VAL A 425 -19.75 14.84 1.62
N LEU A 426 -19.98 13.94 0.68
CA LEU A 426 -21.16 13.11 0.65
C LEU A 426 -21.02 11.95 1.63
N MET A 427 -21.83 11.92 2.66
CA MET A 427 -21.83 10.87 3.69
C MET A 427 -23.11 10.05 3.61
N ARG A 428 -22.98 8.76 3.30
CA ARG A 428 -24.10 7.84 3.14
C ARG A 428 -23.83 6.53 3.89
N PRO A 429 -24.85 5.78 4.33
CA PRO A 429 -24.64 4.40 4.77
C PRO A 429 -24.01 3.56 3.64
N GLU A 430 -24.52 3.68 2.43
CA GLU A 430 -24.04 3.10 1.17
C GLU A 430 -24.46 4.00 0.00
N THR A 431 -23.82 3.86 -1.17
CA THR A 431 -24.21 4.59 -2.38
C THR A 431 -24.81 3.64 -3.42
N SER A 432 -25.72 4.18 -4.23
CA SER A 432 -26.35 3.51 -5.36
C SER A 432 -26.03 4.24 -6.67
N PRO A 433 -26.33 3.66 -7.84
CA PRO A 433 -26.17 4.34 -9.13
C PRO A 433 -26.96 5.67 -9.22
N GLU A 434 -28.00 5.84 -8.45
CA GLU A 434 -28.80 7.07 -8.40
C GLU A 434 -28.04 8.23 -7.73
N ASP A 435 -27.06 7.92 -6.87
CA ASP A 435 -26.23 8.92 -6.19
C ASP A 435 -25.12 9.52 -7.06
N ILE A 436 -24.96 9.09 -8.32
CA ILE A 436 -23.81 9.42 -9.17
C ILE A 436 -23.62 10.93 -9.39
N GLU A 437 -24.71 11.68 -9.56
CA GLU A 437 -24.63 13.15 -9.73
C GLU A 437 -24.10 13.83 -8.46
N GLY A 438 -24.52 13.37 -7.29
CA GLY A 438 -24.02 13.87 -6.01
C GLY A 438 -22.58 13.46 -5.76
N MET A 439 -22.19 12.25 -6.15
CA MET A 439 -20.81 11.79 -6.06
C MET A 439 -19.88 12.61 -6.98
N VAL A 440 -20.34 12.94 -8.18
CA VAL A 440 -19.61 13.82 -9.12
C VAL A 440 -19.47 15.24 -8.54
N ALA A 441 -20.49 15.76 -7.91
CA ALA A 441 -20.48 17.11 -7.31
C ALA A 441 -19.62 17.20 -6.05
N SER A 442 -19.43 16.10 -5.32
CA SER A 442 -18.70 16.08 -4.05
C SER A 442 -17.19 16.07 -4.22
N GLU A 443 -16.45 16.62 -3.26
CA GLU A 443 -14.98 16.53 -3.18
C GLU A 443 -14.56 15.10 -2.76
N THR A 444 -15.34 14.47 -1.90
CA THR A 444 -15.08 13.13 -1.38
C THR A 444 -16.35 12.41 -0.95
N ILE A 445 -16.29 11.10 -0.90
CA ILE A 445 -17.39 10.23 -0.51
C ILE A 445 -16.97 9.40 0.71
N VAL A 446 -17.87 9.30 1.70
CA VAL A 446 -17.68 8.47 2.89
C VAL A 446 -18.89 7.57 3.07
N THR A 447 -18.66 6.27 3.27
CA THR A 447 -19.71 5.30 3.58
C THR A 447 -19.40 4.48 4.82
N THR A 448 -20.46 4.11 5.57
CA THR A 448 -20.32 3.20 6.73
C THR A 448 -20.36 1.75 6.32
N HIS A 449 -20.98 1.42 5.20
CA HIS A 449 -21.04 0.09 4.62
C HIS A 449 -20.23 0.03 3.31
N GLY A 450 -19.93 -1.17 2.90
CA GLY A 450 -19.20 -1.44 1.67
C GLY A 450 -17.70 -1.59 1.89
N GLY A 451 -17.09 -2.39 1.03
CA GLY A 451 -15.65 -2.63 1.00
C GLY A 451 -14.96 -1.86 -0.14
N MET A 452 -13.71 -2.22 -0.39
CA MET A 452 -12.87 -1.66 -1.46
C MET A 452 -13.43 -1.86 -2.88
N THR A 453 -14.42 -2.72 -3.05
CA THR A 453 -15.06 -3.04 -4.32
C THR A 453 -16.52 -2.59 -4.40
N SER A 454 -17.01 -1.88 -3.37
CA SER A 454 -18.37 -1.32 -3.35
C SER A 454 -18.59 -0.30 -4.45
N HIS A 455 -19.84 0.04 -4.74
CA HIS A 455 -20.21 1.07 -5.72
C HIS A 455 -19.49 2.39 -5.45
N ALA A 456 -19.51 2.87 -4.18
CA ALA A 456 -18.81 4.08 -3.77
C ALA A 456 -17.31 4.04 -4.12
N ALA A 457 -16.64 2.94 -3.78
CA ALA A 457 -15.21 2.74 -4.00
C ALA A 457 -14.84 2.73 -5.51
N VAL A 458 -15.59 2.00 -6.31
CA VAL A 458 -15.34 1.85 -7.75
C VAL A 458 -15.56 3.16 -8.49
N VAL A 459 -16.69 3.81 -8.23
CA VAL A 459 -17.05 5.08 -8.87
C VAL A 459 -16.08 6.19 -8.46
N ALA A 460 -15.77 6.32 -7.16
CA ALA A 460 -14.83 7.34 -6.69
C ALA A 460 -13.42 7.16 -7.30
N ARG A 461 -12.93 5.92 -7.39
CA ARG A 461 -11.65 5.62 -8.07
C ARG A 461 -11.70 5.95 -9.56
N GLY A 462 -12.80 5.65 -10.22
CA GLY A 462 -13.01 6.03 -11.62
C GLY A 462 -12.91 7.52 -11.83
N MET A 463 -13.45 8.30 -10.90
CA MET A 463 -13.47 9.78 -10.94
C MET A 463 -12.19 10.42 -10.38
N GLY A 464 -11.25 9.66 -9.85
CA GLY A 464 -10.05 10.19 -9.16
C GLY A 464 -10.38 10.98 -7.88
N LYS A 465 -11.53 10.70 -7.26
CA LYS A 465 -11.97 11.37 -6.04
C LYS A 465 -11.58 10.58 -4.80
N CYS A 466 -11.20 11.29 -3.76
CA CYS A 466 -10.98 10.73 -2.44
C CYS A 466 -12.22 9.95 -1.97
N CYS A 467 -12.03 8.76 -1.38
CA CYS A 467 -13.14 7.98 -0.85
C CYS A 467 -12.71 7.09 0.30
N VAL A 468 -13.52 7.06 1.33
CA VAL A 468 -13.39 6.16 2.48
C VAL A 468 -14.68 5.36 2.62
N THR A 469 -14.58 4.04 2.69
CA THR A 469 -15.73 3.13 2.83
C THR A 469 -15.62 2.30 4.11
N GLY A 470 -16.71 1.71 4.54
CA GLY A 470 -16.69 0.77 5.66
C GLY A 470 -16.27 1.37 7.00
N CYS A 471 -16.60 2.65 7.26
CA CYS A 471 -16.32 3.31 8.54
C CYS A 471 -17.16 2.70 9.67
N SER A 472 -16.77 1.56 10.20
CA SER A 472 -17.55 0.74 11.11
C SER A 472 -17.82 1.35 12.49
N ASN A 473 -17.06 2.36 12.89
CA ASN A 473 -17.25 3.09 14.15
C ASN A 473 -18.03 4.40 13.99
N VAL A 474 -18.60 4.63 12.82
CA VAL A 474 -19.41 5.81 12.49
C VAL A 474 -20.80 5.35 12.09
N GLU A 475 -21.84 6.00 12.59
CA GLU A 475 -23.24 5.76 12.22
C GLU A 475 -23.79 6.99 11.50
N ILE A 476 -24.33 6.80 10.30
CA ILE A 476 -24.89 7.88 9.47
C ILE A 476 -26.41 7.78 9.47
N ASP A 477 -27.07 8.76 10.09
CA ASP A 477 -28.52 8.94 10.07
C ASP A 477 -28.88 9.99 9.01
N THR A 478 -29.30 9.53 7.85
CA THR A 478 -29.67 10.40 6.72
C THR A 478 -31.01 11.13 6.94
N VAL A 479 -31.87 10.63 7.84
CA VAL A 479 -33.19 11.24 8.15
C VAL A 479 -32.99 12.43 9.08
N ASN A 480 -32.20 12.23 10.15
CA ASN A 480 -31.92 13.31 11.10
C ASN A 480 -30.70 14.16 10.67
N LYS A 481 -30.06 13.81 9.54
CA LYS A 481 -28.89 14.50 8.99
C LYS A 481 -27.76 14.64 10.01
N THR A 482 -27.43 13.52 10.66
CA THR A 482 -26.45 13.47 11.74
C THR A 482 -25.53 12.27 11.57
N VAL A 483 -24.24 12.48 11.86
CA VAL A 483 -23.24 11.42 11.92
C VAL A 483 -22.84 11.25 13.38
N TYR A 484 -23.02 10.07 13.93
CA TYR A 484 -22.57 9.71 15.28
C TYR A 484 -21.22 9.01 15.22
N TYR A 485 -20.29 9.45 16.04
CA TYR A 485 -18.96 8.82 16.20
C TYR A 485 -18.60 8.71 17.69
N PRO A 486 -17.60 7.92 18.12
CA PRO A 486 -17.37 7.63 19.54
C PRO A 486 -17.24 8.82 20.47
N GLU A 487 -16.75 9.95 19.98
CA GLU A 487 -16.44 11.13 20.80
C GLU A 487 -17.40 12.32 20.55
N GLY A 488 -18.42 12.17 19.67
CA GLY A 488 -19.35 13.25 19.36
C GLY A 488 -20.31 12.99 18.21
N GLU A 489 -20.84 14.07 17.66
CA GLU A 489 -21.75 14.06 16.52
C GLU A 489 -21.39 15.17 15.52
N LEU A 490 -21.71 14.96 14.25
CA LEU A 490 -21.61 15.93 13.15
C LEU A 490 -22.98 16.14 12.53
N HIS A 491 -23.25 17.36 12.12
CA HIS A 491 -24.50 17.74 11.46
C HIS A 491 -24.25 18.19 10.01
N GLU A 492 -25.34 18.28 9.24
CA GLU A 492 -25.27 18.81 7.88
C GLU A 492 -24.63 20.22 7.88
N GLY A 493 -23.63 20.40 7.03
CA GLY A 493 -22.86 21.64 6.91
C GLY A 493 -21.61 21.73 7.77
N ASP A 494 -21.40 20.81 8.72
CA ASP A 494 -20.15 20.74 9.47
C ASP A 494 -18.99 20.41 8.53
N ILE A 495 -17.81 20.93 8.85
CA ILE A 495 -16.61 20.72 8.02
C ILE A 495 -15.88 19.49 8.50
N VAL A 496 -15.58 18.60 7.57
CA VAL A 496 -14.75 17.43 7.80
C VAL A 496 -13.64 17.33 6.76
N SER A 497 -12.54 16.74 7.16
CA SER A 497 -11.43 16.39 6.29
C SER A 497 -11.29 14.87 6.19
N VAL A 498 -11.10 14.36 4.99
CA VAL A 498 -11.07 12.92 4.69
C VAL A 498 -9.75 12.57 4.03
N ASP A 499 -9.03 11.62 4.62
CA ASP A 499 -7.82 11.04 4.07
C ASP A 499 -8.15 9.68 3.43
N GLY A 500 -8.36 9.68 2.13
CA GLY A 500 -8.65 8.48 1.37
C GLY A 500 -7.46 7.54 1.21
N SER A 501 -6.24 8.01 1.50
CA SER A 501 -5.02 7.17 1.46
C SER A 501 -4.83 6.37 2.74
N ALA A 502 -5.24 6.93 3.88
CA ALA A 502 -5.19 6.28 5.20
C ALA A 502 -6.52 5.61 5.59
N GLY A 503 -7.65 6.07 5.05
CA GLY A 503 -8.99 5.68 5.48
C GLY A 503 -9.50 6.46 6.69
N ASP A 504 -8.94 7.63 6.95
CA ASP A 504 -9.15 8.41 8.15
C ASP A 504 -10.09 9.61 7.92
N LEU A 505 -10.87 9.94 8.96
CA LEU A 505 -11.74 11.12 9.00
C LEU A 505 -11.34 12.04 10.16
N TYR A 506 -11.36 13.35 9.91
CA TYR A 506 -10.96 14.38 10.86
C TYR A 506 -12.00 15.49 10.92
N LEU A 507 -12.16 16.09 12.10
CA LEU A 507 -13.03 17.25 12.33
C LEU A 507 -12.32 18.53 11.83
N GLY A 508 -13.09 19.37 11.13
CA GLY A 508 -12.61 20.66 10.65
C GLY A 508 -11.80 20.60 9.36
N ALA A 509 -11.32 21.74 8.93
CA ALA A 509 -10.52 21.87 7.71
C ALA A 509 -9.04 21.65 8.00
N ILE A 510 -8.41 20.79 7.23
CA ILE A 510 -6.97 20.55 7.23
C ILE A 510 -6.39 21.07 5.91
N GLU A 511 -5.24 21.72 5.99
CA GLU A 511 -4.53 22.23 4.82
C GLU A 511 -4.08 21.08 3.91
N THR A 512 -4.38 21.21 2.60
CA THR A 512 -3.97 20.23 1.59
C THR A 512 -2.80 20.73 0.76
N VAL A 513 -1.90 19.82 0.40
CA VAL A 513 -0.81 20.04 -0.54
C VAL A 513 -1.19 19.37 -1.85
N ASN A 514 -1.20 20.12 -2.95
CA ASN A 514 -1.53 19.59 -4.27
C ASN A 514 -0.44 18.65 -4.78
N ALA A 515 -0.84 17.70 -5.62
CA ALA A 515 0.08 16.87 -6.37
C ALA A 515 0.93 17.72 -7.33
N GLU A 516 2.24 17.64 -7.19
CA GLU A 516 3.20 18.31 -8.09
C GLU A 516 3.92 17.26 -8.92
N HIS A 517 3.79 17.33 -10.24
CA HIS A 517 4.62 16.58 -11.18
C HIS A 517 6.01 17.23 -11.24
N SER A 518 7.06 16.43 -10.97
CA SER A 518 8.44 16.87 -11.13
C SER A 518 9.04 16.32 -12.42
N GLU A 519 10.12 16.96 -12.91
CA GLU A 519 10.87 16.45 -14.08
C GLU A 519 11.37 15.03 -13.85
N GLU A 520 11.74 14.70 -12.62
CA GLU A 520 12.20 13.37 -12.25
C GLU A 520 11.05 12.34 -12.31
N PHE A 521 9.81 12.74 -11.95
CA PHE A 521 8.63 11.88 -12.10
C PHE A 521 8.38 11.54 -13.56
N ASP A 522 8.38 12.54 -14.43
CA ASP A 522 8.13 12.34 -15.86
C ASP A 522 9.22 11.45 -16.49
N GLN A 523 10.47 11.66 -16.12
CA GLN A 523 11.58 10.84 -16.58
C GLN A 523 11.49 9.39 -16.08
N PHE A 524 11.14 9.21 -14.83
CA PHE A 524 10.96 7.89 -14.22
C PHE A 524 9.81 7.12 -14.88
N MET A 525 8.70 7.78 -15.15
CA MET A 525 7.57 7.19 -15.86
C MET A 525 7.91 6.84 -17.31
N THR A 526 8.68 7.68 -18.00
CA THR A 526 9.18 7.39 -19.35
C THR A 526 10.00 6.08 -19.35
N TRP A 527 10.92 5.91 -18.40
CA TRP A 527 11.68 4.66 -18.29
C TRP A 527 10.78 3.46 -17.99
N SER A 528 9.79 3.65 -17.13
CA SER A 528 8.83 2.59 -16.83
C SER A 528 8.04 2.16 -18.07
N GLU A 529 7.58 3.10 -18.91
CA GLU A 529 6.91 2.80 -20.17
C GLU A 529 7.83 2.09 -21.18
N GLU A 530 9.10 2.49 -21.29
CA GLU A 530 10.07 1.85 -22.17
C GLU A 530 10.39 0.40 -21.78
N ILE A 531 10.40 0.09 -20.48
CA ILE A 531 10.70 -1.25 -19.95
C ILE A 531 9.46 -2.15 -20.02
N ALA A 532 8.27 -1.60 -19.83
CA ALA A 532 7.02 -2.36 -19.77
C ALA A 532 6.70 -3.08 -21.09
N ARG A 533 6.52 -4.41 -21.05
CA ARG A 533 6.02 -5.19 -22.19
C ARG A 533 4.48 -5.13 -22.26
N LEU A 534 3.83 -5.38 -21.15
CA LEU A 534 2.39 -5.41 -21.02
C LEU A 534 1.83 -4.00 -21.18
N GLN A 535 0.95 -3.78 -22.15
CA GLN A 535 0.35 -2.47 -22.36
C GLN A 535 -0.64 -2.12 -21.25
N VAL A 536 -0.69 -0.86 -20.87
CA VAL A 536 -1.71 -0.35 -19.95
C VAL A 536 -2.70 0.51 -20.71
N ARG A 537 -3.99 0.11 -20.66
CA ARG A 537 -5.14 0.85 -21.16
C ARG A 537 -5.95 1.40 -19.99
N MET A 538 -6.92 2.26 -20.23
CA MET A 538 -7.81 2.81 -19.22
C MET A 538 -9.25 2.31 -19.37
N ASN A 539 -9.98 2.29 -18.25
CA ASN A 539 -11.45 2.18 -18.22
C ASN A 539 -11.99 3.60 -18.14
N ALA A 540 -12.65 4.10 -19.18
CA ALA A 540 -13.09 5.48 -19.22
C ALA A 540 -14.27 5.67 -20.18
N GLU A 541 -15.26 6.46 -19.77
CA GLU A 541 -16.44 6.81 -20.54
C GLU A 541 -16.59 8.33 -20.73
N THR A 542 -16.04 9.13 -19.81
CA THR A 542 -16.19 10.60 -19.85
C THR A 542 -15.00 11.27 -20.55
N PRO A 543 -15.20 12.44 -21.19
CA PRO A 543 -14.11 13.19 -21.79
C PRO A 543 -12.99 13.55 -20.80
N GLN A 544 -13.32 13.80 -19.54
CA GLN A 544 -12.36 14.13 -18.49
C GLN A 544 -11.45 12.93 -18.19
N ASP A 545 -12.04 11.75 -18.00
CA ASP A 545 -11.31 10.52 -17.71
C ASP A 545 -10.40 10.11 -18.87
N ILE A 546 -10.90 10.24 -20.10
CA ILE A 546 -10.13 9.91 -21.31
C ILE A 546 -8.89 10.81 -21.42
N LYS A 547 -9.06 12.12 -21.23
CA LYS A 547 -7.94 13.06 -21.24
C LYS A 547 -6.95 12.78 -20.11
N ALA A 548 -7.45 12.54 -18.90
CA ALA A 548 -6.60 12.21 -17.76
C ALA A 548 -5.78 10.93 -18.03
N GLY A 549 -6.44 9.85 -18.47
CA GLY A 549 -5.76 8.59 -18.74
C GLY A 549 -4.70 8.69 -19.85
N TYR A 550 -4.95 9.45 -20.91
CA TYR A 550 -3.92 9.69 -21.93
C TYR A 550 -2.76 10.55 -21.42
N ASN A 551 -3.03 11.54 -20.58
CA ASN A 551 -1.98 12.32 -19.92
C ASN A 551 -1.13 11.45 -18.98
N PHE A 552 -1.70 10.39 -18.41
CA PHE A 552 -1.01 9.41 -17.57
C PHE A 552 -0.31 8.27 -18.36
N GLY A 553 -0.30 8.33 -19.70
CA GLY A 553 0.44 7.37 -20.53
C GLY A 553 -0.37 6.16 -21.01
N SER A 554 -1.71 6.16 -20.86
CA SER A 554 -2.56 5.08 -21.37
C SER A 554 -2.40 4.86 -22.86
N LYS A 555 -2.36 3.60 -23.30
CA LYS A 555 -2.18 3.24 -24.73
C LYS A 555 -3.51 3.04 -25.48
N GLY A 556 -4.64 3.21 -24.80
CA GLY A 556 -5.98 3.08 -25.38
C GLY A 556 -7.05 3.00 -24.31
N ILE A 557 -8.28 2.75 -24.72
CA ILE A 557 -9.39 2.48 -23.80
C ILE A 557 -9.66 0.96 -23.80
N GLY A 558 -9.50 0.33 -22.66
CA GLY A 558 -9.71 -1.10 -22.48
C GLY A 558 -11.13 -1.46 -22.05
N LEU A 559 -11.93 -0.46 -21.64
CA LEU A 559 -13.34 -0.65 -21.32
C LEU A 559 -14.10 0.69 -21.38
N VAL A 560 -15.06 0.78 -22.26
CA VAL A 560 -16.17 1.73 -22.21
C VAL A 560 -17.41 0.95 -21.78
N ARG A 561 -18.03 1.35 -20.67
CA ARG A 561 -19.28 0.75 -20.16
C ARG A 561 -20.44 1.54 -20.71
N THR A 562 -21.19 0.96 -21.66
CA THR A 562 -22.29 1.67 -22.32
C THR A 562 -23.51 1.92 -21.41
N GLU A 563 -23.66 1.17 -20.33
CA GLU A 563 -24.72 1.40 -19.33
C GLU A 563 -24.65 2.80 -18.72
N HIS A 564 -23.47 3.34 -18.50
CA HIS A 564 -23.32 4.67 -17.92
C HIS A 564 -23.82 5.79 -18.85
N MET A 565 -23.96 5.51 -20.14
CA MET A 565 -24.51 6.46 -21.13
C MET A 565 -26.02 6.62 -21.00
N PHE A 566 -26.71 5.76 -20.24
CA PHE A 566 -28.16 5.80 -20.11
C PHE A 566 -28.69 6.57 -18.88
N PHE A 567 -27.82 6.95 -17.95
CA PHE A 567 -28.25 7.52 -16.66
C PHE A 567 -28.61 9.03 -16.67
N GLY A 568 -28.54 9.71 -17.79
CA GLY A 568 -29.08 11.07 -17.88
C GLY A 568 -30.62 11.08 -17.88
N PRO A 569 -31.32 12.07 -17.26
CA PRO A 569 -32.79 12.07 -17.12
C PRO A 569 -33.55 11.87 -18.44
N GLU A 570 -33.11 12.55 -19.51
CA GLU A 570 -33.75 12.43 -20.83
C GLU A 570 -33.48 11.08 -21.49
N ARG A 571 -32.34 10.47 -21.20
CA ARG A 571 -31.91 9.19 -21.76
C ARG A 571 -32.59 8.04 -21.04
N LEU A 572 -32.66 8.12 -19.71
CA LEU A 572 -33.26 7.11 -18.86
C LEU A 572 -34.74 6.91 -19.16
N ILE A 573 -35.45 8.00 -19.47
CA ILE A 573 -36.89 7.91 -19.83
C ILE A 573 -37.08 7.12 -21.13
N GLU A 574 -36.22 7.27 -22.13
CA GLU A 574 -36.33 6.50 -23.38
C GLU A 574 -35.92 5.03 -23.19
N MET A 575 -34.95 4.74 -22.32
CA MET A 575 -34.64 3.36 -21.91
C MET A 575 -35.82 2.71 -21.20
N ARG A 576 -36.50 3.43 -20.34
CA ARG A 576 -37.75 2.99 -19.69
C ARG A 576 -38.88 2.76 -20.72
N ARG A 577 -38.99 3.58 -21.79
CA ARG A 577 -39.91 3.33 -22.91
C ARG A 577 -39.59 2.01 -23.60
N PHE A 578 -38.31 1.75 -23.91
CA PHE A 578 -37.89 0.49 -24.48
C PHE A 578 -38.30 -0.71 -23.59
N ILE A 579 -38.03 -0.64 -22.29
CA ILE A 579 -38.34 -1.71 -21.32
C ILE A 579 -39.85 -1.97 -21.19
N LEU A 580 -40.66 -0.92 -21.29
CA LEU A 580 -42.10 -0.99 -21.15
C LEU A 580 -42.87 -1.22 -22.45
N ALA A 581 -42.14 -1.23 -23.58
CA ALA A 581 -42.73 -1.43 -24.91
C ALA A 581 -43.45 -2.80 -25.02
N SER A 582 -44.61 -2.77 -25.65
CA SER A 582 -45.44 -3.94 -25.79
C SER A 582 -45.12 -4.79 -27.03
N ASN A 583 -44.46 -4.18 -28.02
CA ASN A 583 -44.14 -4.83 -29.29
C ASN A 583 -42.80 -4.32 -29.84
N HIS A 584 -42.31 -4.97 -30.91
CA HIS A 584 -41.06 -4.68 -31.56
C HIS A 584 -40.98 -3.22 -32.09
N ASP A 585 -42.05 -2.71 -32.72
CA ASP A 585 -42.03 -1.38 -33.34
C ASP A 585 -41.91 -0.27 -32.28
N GLU A 586 -42.56 -0.42 -31.14
CA GLU A 586 -42.40 0.49 -30.01
C GLU A 586 -40.99 0.45 -29.43
N ARG A 587 -40.36 -0.74 -29.35
CA ARG A 587 -38.97 -0.84 -28.91
C ARG A 587 -38.01 -0.15 -29.86
N VAL A 588 -38.11 -0.41 -31.16
CA VAL A 588 -37.30 0.25 -32.20
C VAL A 588 -37.44 1.77 -32.12
N GLN A 589 -38.67 2.27 -31.97
CA GLN A 589 -38.92 3.70 -31.86
C GLN A 589 -38.25 4.35 -30.63
N ALA A 590 -38.21 3.67 -29.50
CA ALA A 590 -37.48 4.14 -28.32
C ALA A 590 -35.97 4.10 -28.54
N LEU A 591 -35.45 3.03 -29.18
CA LEU A 591 -34.05 2.88 -29.48
C LEU A 591 -33.50 3.92 -30.48
N GLU A 592 -34.29 4.41 -31.44
CA GLU A 592 -33.87 5.46 -32.36
C GLU A 592 -33.46 6.76 -31.65
N LYS A 593 -34.16 7.12 -30.57
CA LYS A 593 -33.78 8.29 -29.77
C LYS A 593 -32.52 8.03 -28.95
N ILE A 594 -32.42 6.85 -28.36
CA ILE A 594 -31.23 6.42 -27.60
C ILE A 594 -30.00 6.42 -28.52
N LYS A 595 -30.15 5.90 -29.75
CA LYS A 595 -29.08 5.92 -30.76
C LYS A 595 -28.52 7.31 -30.99
N THR A 596 -29.39 8.32 -31.11
CA THR A 596 -28.93 9.70 -31.30
C THR A 596 -27.99 10.16 -30.19
N TYR A 597 -28.32 9.89 -28.93
CA TYR A 597 -27.45 10.22 -27.81
C TYR A 597 -26.14 9.44 -27.83
N GLN A 598 -26.20 8.13 -28.12
CA GLN A 598 -24.99 7.29 -28.16
C GLN A 598 -24.06 7.65 -29.32
N VAL A 599 -24.57 8.08 -30.47
CA VAL A 599 -23.73 8.59 -31.58
C VAL A 599 -22.91 9.80 -31.12
N GLU A 600 -23.50 10.72 -30.40
CA GLU A 600 -22.81 11.91 -29.86
C GLU A 600 -21.74 11.52 -28.82
N ASP A 601 -22.05 10.58 -27.94
CA ASP A 601 -21.12 10.09 -26.94
C ASP A 601 -19.93 9.37 -27.61
N PHE A 602 -20.18 8.44 -28.53
CA PHE A 602 -19.14 7.71 -29.24
C PHE A 602 -18.30 8.62 -30.14
N GLU A 603 -18.93 9.61 -30.81
CA GLU A 603 -18.18 10.61 -31.54
C GLU A 603 -17.18 11.35 -30.65
N THR A 604 -17.59 11.72 -29.44
CA THR A 604 -16.71 12.38 -28.48
C THR A 604 -15.57 11.46 -28.02
N ILE A 605 -15.88 10.20 -27.68
CA ILE A 605 -14.89 9.20 -27.25
C ILE A 605 -13.86 8.95 -28.35
N PHE A 606 -14.31 8.65 -29.59
CA PHE A 606 -13.39 8.34 -30.70
C PHE A 606 -12.59 9.55 -31.16
N ARG A 607 -13.15 10.75 -31.07
CA ARG A 607 -12.43 11.99 -31.36
C ARG A 607 -11.25 12.21 -30.40
N LEU A 608 -11.42 11.84 -29.14
CA LEU A 608 -10.36 11.92 -28.12
C LEU A 608 -9.36 10.76 -28.23
N SER A 609 -9.83 9.57 -28.60
CA SER A 609 -9.00 8.36 -28.72
C SER A 609 -8.22 8.29 -30.03
N GLN A 610 -8.77 8.83 -31.11
CA GLN A 610 -8.17 8.81 -32.46
C GLN A 610 -7.75 7.37 -32.88
N ASP A 611 -6.51 7.19 -33.29
CA ASP A 611 -5.90 5.93 -33.74
C ASP A 611 -5.57 4.95 -32.63
N ARG A 612 -6.04 5.21 -31.40
CA ARG A 612 -5.82 4.29 -30.26
C ARG A 612 -6.98 3.30 -30.13
N PRO A 613 -6.68 2.04 -29.79
CA PRO A 613 -7.71 1.03 -29.64
C PRO A 613 -8.72 1.41 -28.54
N THR A 614 -10.00 1.23 -28.84
CA THR A 614 -11.10 1.61 -27.94
C THR A 614 -12.11 0.48 -27.86
N ILE A 615 -12.11 -0.23 -26.73
CA ILE A 615 -13.05 -1.32 -26.47
C ILE A 615 -14.35 -0.75 -25.92
N VAL A 616 -15.44 -1.02 -26.65
CA VAL A 616 -16.80 -0.69 -26.25
C VAL A 616 -17.52 -1.96 -25.85
N ARG A 617 -17.84 -2.10 -24.55
CA ARG A 617 -18.70 -3.19 -24.06
C ARG A 617 -20.16 -2.87 -24.33
N LEU A 618 -20.83 -3.72 -25.06
CA LEU A 618 -22.27 -3.59 -25.29
C LEU A 618 -23.02 -3.79 -23.96
N LEU A 619 -24.29 -3.34 -23.92
CA LEU A 619 -25.07 -3.27 -22.67
C LEU A 619 -25.03 -4.59 -21.89
N ASP A 620 -24.62 -4.52 -20.62
CA ASP A 620 -24.44 -5.67 -19.77
C ASP A 620 -25.48 -5.84 -18.65
N PRO A 621 -25.89 -4.80 -17.89
CA PRO A 621 -26.76 -4.98 -16.73
C PRO A 621 -28.19 -5.41 -17.12
N PRO A 622 -28.93 -6.05 -16.20
CA PRO A 622 -30.32 -6.41 -16.42
C PRO A 622 -31.23 -5.18 -16.48
N LEU A 623 -32.36 -5.32 -17.19
CA LEU A 623 -33.25 -4.17 -17.47
C LEU A 623 -33.87 -3.54 -16.23
N HIS A 624 -34.05 -4.28 -15.14
CA HIS A 624 -34.66 -3.72 -13.93
C HIS A 624 -33.81 -2.64 -13.26
N GLU A 625 -32.49 -2.60 -13.51
CA GLU A 625 -31.60 -1.53 -12.98
C GLU A 625 -31.94 -0.13 -13.53
N PHE A 626 -32.62 -0.06 -14.67
CA PHE A 626 -33.07 1.21 -15.24
C PHE A 626 -34.47 1.63 -14.79
N LEU A 627 -35.17 0.79 -14.02
CA LEU A 627 -36.51 1.07 -13.55
C LEU A 627 -36.50 1.82 -12.22
N PRO A 628 -37.54 2.63 -11.93
CA PRO A 628 -37.60 3.38 -10.69
C PRO A 628 -37.78 2.45 -9.48
N SER A 629 -37.09 2.80 -8.37
CA SER A 629 -37.11 2.04 -7.11
C SER A 629 -37.99 2.65 -6.03
N SER A 630 -38.24 3.98 -6.06
CA SER A 630 -39.08 4.68 -5.11
C SER A 630 -40.53 4.88 -5.59
N GLU A 631 -41.49 4.97 -4.68
CA GLU A 631 -42.90 5.26 -5.02
C GLU A 631 -43.07 6.63 -5.67
N GLU A 632 -42.25 7.61 -5.30
CA GLU A 632 -42.25 8.95 -5.89
C GLU A 632 -41.81 8.88 -7.35
N ASP A 633 -40.69 8.19 -7.63
CA ASP A 633 -40.19 8.00 -8.99
C ASP A 633 -41.14 7.17 -9.85
N ILE A 634 -41.80 6.14 -9.28
CA ILE A 634 -42.82 5.36 -9.99
C ILE A 634 -43.95 6.29 -10.45
N ASN A 635 -44.40 7.21 -9.61
CA ASN A 635 -45.45 8.14 -9.96
C ASN A 635 -44.98 9.17 -11.01
N ASN A 636 -43.76 9.67 -10.89
CA ASN A 636 -43.19 10.61 -11.85
C ASN A 636 -43.01 9.94 -13.23
N VAL A 637 -42.47 8.75 -13.28
CA VAL A 637 -42.25 7.97 -14.53
C VAL A 637 -43.60 7.57 -15.14
N SER A 638 -44.59 7.20 -14.33
CA SER A 638 -45.98 6.92 -14.74
C SER A 638 -46.58 8.11 -15.50
N GLN A 639 -46.44 9.32 -14.97
CA GLN A 639 -46.92 10.54 -15.62
C GLN A 639 -46.14 10.84 -16.90
N GLN A 640 -44.83 10.78 -16.88
CA GLN A 640 -43.96 11.08 -18.06
C GLN A 640 -44.24 10.13 -19.22
N LEU A 641 -44.41 8.85 -18.93
CA LEU A 641 -44.66 7.81 -19.95
C LEU A 641 -46.11 7.58 -20.30
N ASN A 642 -47.02 8.27 -19.60
CA ASN A 642 -48.48 8.14 -19.74
C ASN A 642 -48.94 6.66 -19.56
N VAL A 643 -48.39 5.97 -18.56
CA VAL A 643 -48.79 4.61 -18.16
C VAL A 643 -49.34 4.64 -16.75
N SER A 644 -50.15 3.63 -16.37
CA SER A 644 -50.65 3.61 -14.97
C SER A 644 -49.53 3.17 -14.01
N SER A 645 -49.51 3.76 -12.81
CA SER A 645 -48.55 3.37 -11.76
C SER A 645 -48.71 1.90 -11.37
N GLU A 646 -49.92 1.34 -11.48
CA GLU A 646 -50.18 -0.08 -11.23
C GLU A 646 -49.49 -0.99 -12.28
N PHE A 647 -49.61 -0.60 -13.55
CA PHE A 647 -48.89 -1.31 -14.64
C PHE A 647 -47.38 -1.26 -14.44
N LEU A 648 -46.87 -0.08 -14.07
CA LEU A 648 -45.43 0.11 -13.85
C LEU A 648 -44.93 -0.75 -12.67
N ARG A 649 -45.65 -0.74 -11.52
CA ARG A 649 -45.32 -1.61 -10.37
C ARG A 649 -45.31 -3.08 -10.75
N LYS A 650 -46.32 -3.53 -11.48
CA LYS A 650 -46.39 -4.92 -11.97
C LYS A 650 -45.18 -5.25 -12.83
N ARG A 651 -44.84 -4.35 -13.74
CA ARG A 651 -43.70 -4.57 -14.64
C ARG A 651 -42.36 -4.60 -13.92
N ILE A 652 -42.17 -3.74 -12.89
CA ILE A 652 -41.01 -3.76 -12.01
C ILE A 652 -40.92 -5.10 -11.30
N VAL A 653 -42.00 -5.61 -10.74
CA VAL A 653 -42.04 -6.94 -10.07
C VAL A 653 -41.75 -8.07 -11.06
N ASP A 654 -42.28 -8.01 -12.27
CA ASP A 654 -42.09 -9.05 -13.30
C ASP A 654 -40.64 -9.11 -13.81
N LEU A 655 -39.92 -7.98 -13.81
CA LEU A 655 -38.54 -7.88 -14.29
C LEU A 655 -37.51 -8.00 -13.17
N ASN A 656 -37.93 -7.85 -11.92
CA ASN A 656 -37.02 -7.95 -10.79
C ASN A 656 -36.52 -9.38 -10.65
N GLU A 657 -35.21 -9.54 -10.70
CA GLU A 657 -34.57 -10.83 -10.62
C GLU A 657 -34.12 -11.18 -9.20
N VAL A 658 -34.32 -12.44 -8.80
CA VAL A 658 -33.87 -12.91 -7.47
C VAL A 658 -32.34 -12.89 -7.38
N ASN A 659 -31.67 -13.17 -8.48
CA ASN A 659 -30.21 -13.08 -8.60
C ASN A 659 -29.84 -12.42 -9.94
N PRO A 660 -29.70 -11.07 -9.96
CA PRO A 660 -29.41 -10.32 -11.17
C PRO A 660 -28.14 -10.77 -11.90
N MET A 661 -27.14 -11.23 -11.15
CA MET A 661 -25.86 -11.62 -11.72
C MET A 661 -25.95 -12.89 -12.60
N LEU A 662 -26.92 -13.76 -12.30
CA LEU A 662 -27.15 -15.02 -13.04
C LEU A 662 -28.33 -14.94 -14.00
N GLY A 663 -28.97 -13.77 -14.10
CA GLY A 663 -30.24 -13.56 -14.76
C GLY A 663 -30.16 -13.13 -16.23
N HIS A 664 -31.16 -12.36 -16.65
CA HIS A 664 -31.38 -11.89 -18.00
C HIS A 664 -30.60 -10.61 -18.28
N ARG A 665 -29.33 -10.74 -18.51
CA ARG A 665 -28.37 -9.63 -18.76
C ARG A 665 -27.38 -9.99 -19.90
N GLY A 666 -26.61 -9.00 -20.34
CA GLY A 666 -25.51 -9.17 -21.27
C GLY A 666 -25.95 -9.82 -22.60
N CYS A 667 -25.20 -10.80 -23.09
CA CYS A 667 -25.50 -11.50 -24.34
C CYS A 667 -26.88 -12.19 -24.33
N ARG A 668 -27.37 -12.62 -23.16
CA ARG A 668 -28.70 -13.25 -23.01
C ARG A 668 -29.81 -12.25 -23.34
N LEU A 669 -29.64 -11.00 -22.90
CA LEU A 669 -30.55 -9.90 -23.22
C LEU A 669 -30.54 -9.60 -24.73
N ALA A 670 -29.36 -9.59 -25.35
CA ALA A 670 -29.20 -9.38 -26.78
C ALA A 670 -29.78 -10.51 -27.64
N VAL A 671 -29.76 -11.75 -27.19
CA VAL A 671 -30.43 -12.87 -27.88
C VAL A 671 -31.95 -12.68 -27.85
N THR A 672 -32.49 -12.15 -26.76
CA THR A 672 -33.94 -11.90 -26.63
C THR A 672 -34.40 -10.64 -27.36
N TYR A 673 -33.61 -9.57 -27.28
CA TYR A 673 -33.88 -8.27 -27.89
C TYR A 673 -32.68 -7.83 -28.77
N PRO A 674 -32.48 -8.47 -29.93
CA PRO A 674 -31.28 -8.23 -30.75
C PRO A 674 -31.17 -6.80 -31.26
N GLU A 675 -32.31 -6.13 -31.43
CA GLU A 675 -32.38 -4.72 -31.85
C GLU A 675 -31.61 -3.77 -30.91
N LEU A 676 -31.42 -4.16 -29.65
CA LEU A 676 -30.67 -3.36 -28.69
C LEU A 676 -29.16 -3.30 -29.03
N TYR A 677 -28.54 -4.44 -29.30
CA TYR A 677 -27.12 -4.48 -29.67
C TYR A 677 -26.89 -3.99 -31.10
N GLU A 678 -27.84 -4.28 -32.03
CA GLU A 678 -27.80 -3.75 -33.38
C GLU A 678 -27.79 -2.22 -33.35
N MET A 679 -28.66 -1.56 -32.56
CA MET A 679 -28.69 -0.12 -32.38
C MET A 679 -27.39 0.42 -31.79
N GLN A 680 -26.80 -0.25 -30.79
CA GLN A 680 -25.52 0.20 -30.21
C GLN A 680 -24.38 0.15 -31.25
N VAL A 681 -24.33 -0.91 -32.04
CA VAL A 681 -23.32 -1.05 -33.09
C VAL A 681 -23.58 -0.04 -34.23
N GLU A 682 -24.83 0.24 -34.59
CA GLU A 682 -25.16 1.34 -35.50
C GLU A 682 -24.60 2.67 -34.98
N ALA A 683 -24.84 3.00 -33.71
CA ALA A 683 -24.34 4.22 -33.09
C ALA A 683 -22.79 4.31 -33.10
N ILE A 684 -22.11 3.21 -32.80
CA ILE A 684 -20.64 3.13 -32.85
C ILE A 684 -20.14 3.39 -34.29
N ILE A 685 -20.70 2.70 -35.29
CA ILE A 685 -20.24 2.76 -36.66
C ILE A 685 -20.63 4.10 -37.34
N GLU A 686 -21.81 4.62 -37.09
CA GLU A 686 -22.21 5.95 -37.57
C GLU A 686 -21.26 7.05 -37.08
N SER A 687 -20.85 6.99 -35.79
CA SER A 687 -19.88 7.93 -35.24
C SER A 687 -18.51 7.80 -35.90
N VAL A 688 -18.04 6.57 -36.15
CA VAL A 688 -16.78 6.31 -36.88
C VAL A 688 -16.85 6.81 -38.31
N ILE A 689 -17.93 6.53 -39.05
CA ILE A 689 -18.16 7.01 -40.41
C ILE A 689 -18.07 8.55 -40.48
N LYS A 690 -18.69 9.22 -39.52
CA LYS A 690 -18.67 10.68 -39.42
C LYS A 690 -17.26 11.21 -39.20
N LEU A 691 -16.51 10.64 -38.27
CA LEU A 691 -15.15 11.04 -37.96
C LEU A 691 -14.16 10.74 -39.09
N GLN A 692 -14.32 9.61 -39.78
CA GLN A 692 -13.50 9.31 -40.98
C GLN A 692 -13.68 10.31 -42.07
N LYS A 693 -14.91 10.85 -42.29
CA LYS A 693 -15.16 11.94 -43.21
C LYS A 693 -14.43 13.24 -42.85
N GLU A 694 -14.14 13.42 -41.57
CA GLU A 694 -13.32 14.52 -41.05
C GLU A 694 -11.81 14.22 -41.10
N GLY A 695 -11.41 13.03 -41.54
CA GLY A 695 -10.00 12.60 -41.61
C GLY A 695 -9.45 12.05 -40.30
N ILE A 696 -10.30 11.68 -39.33
CA ILE A 696 -9.92 11.11 -38.07
C ILE A 696 -10.00 9.59 -38.17
N THR A 697 -8.89 8.91 -37.91
CA THR A 697 -8.85 7.44 -37.81
C THR A 697 -9.40 7.00 -36.45
N CYS A 698 -10.23 5.96 -36.46
CA CYS A 698 -10.80 5.36 -35.25
C CYS A 698 -10.59 3.85 -35.30
N LEU A 699 -10.34 3.23 -34.14
CA LEU A 699 -10.15 1.79 -33.99
C LEU A 699 -11.14 1.22 -32.96
N PRO A 700 -12.42 1.04 -33.33
CA PRO A 700 -13.41 0.45 -32.44
C PRO A 700 -13.19 -1.05 -32.26
N GLU A 701 -13.18 -1.49 -31.02
CA GLU A 701 -13.16 -2.89 -30.60
C GLU A 701 -14.49 -3.18 -29.86
N ILE A 702 -15.39 -3.93 -30.50
CA ILE A 702 -16.75 -4.20 -30.00
C ILE A 702 -16.71 -5.46 -29.14
N MET A 703 -17.16 -5.36 -27.88
CA MET A 703 -17.07 -6.44 -26.90
C MET A 703 -18.45 -6.93 -26.47
N ILE A 704 -18.71 -8.22 -26.69
CA ILE A 704 -19.95 -8.89 -26.26
C ILE A 704 -19.72 -9.44 -24.83
N PRO A 705 -20.50 -8.98 -23.83
CA PRO A 705 -20.33 -9.44 -22.46
C PRO A 705 -21.02 -10.78 -22.18
N LEU A 706 -20.58 -11.46 -21.10
CA LEU A 706 -21.23 -12.59 -20.45
C LEU A 706 -21.43 -13.85 -21.33
N VAL A 707 -20.65 -14.01 -22.38
CA VAL A 707 -20.71 -15.16 -23.27
C VAL A 707 -20.33 -16.46 -22.53
N SER A 708 -21.14 -17.49 -22.71
CA SER A 708 -20.92 -18.80 -22.11
C SER A 708 -20.91 -19.96 -23.12
N THR A 709 -21.36 -19.72 -24.35
CA THR A 709 -21.33 -20.70 -25.45
C THR A 709 -20.81 -20.06 -26.74
N VAL A 710 -20.27 -20.89 -27.63
CA VAL A 710 -19.83 -20.45 -28.97
C VAL A 710 -21.02 -19.93 -29.78
N GLU A 711 -22.17 -20.59 -29.66
CA GLU A 711 -23.39 -20.24 -30.37
C GLU A 711 -23.95 -18.89 -29.97
N GLU A 712 -23.91 -18.52 -28.67
CA GLU A 712 -24.25 -17.15 -28.23
C GLU A 712 -23.39 -16.10 -28.95
N PHE A 713 -22.08 -16.32 -28.98
CA PHE A 713 -21.16 -15.38 -29.62
C PHE A 713 -21.36 -15.30 -31.12
N THR A 714 -21.38 -16.45 -31.80
CA THR A 714 -21.45 -16.48 -33.28
C THR A 714 -22.78 -15.95 -33.80
N THR A 715 -23.91 -16.27 -33.15
CA THR A 715 -25.23 -15.75 -33.54
C THR A 715 -25.28 -14.22 -33.40
N LEU A 716 -24.76 -13.68 -32.31
CA LEU A 716 -24.71 -12.22 -32.14
C LEU A 716 -23.72 -11.58 -33.10
N LYS A 717 -22.50 -12.14 -33.25
CA LYS A 717 -21.50 -11.60 -34.19
C LYS A 717 -22.02 -11.54 -35.61
N GLU A 718 -22.73 -12.54 -36.10
CA GLU A 718 -23.32 -12.56 -37.45
C GLU A 718 -24.27 -11.37 -37.64
N ARG A 719 -25.16 -11.10 -36.68
CA ARG A 719 -26.08 -9.94 -36.71
C ARG A 719 -25.33 -8.63 -36.74
N LEU A 720 -24.35 -8.45 -35.83
CA LEU A 720 -23.55 -7.22 -35.75
C LEU A 720 -22.75 -6.96 -37.04
N VAL A 721 -22.15 -8.00 -37.63
CA VAL A 721 -21.42 -7.91 -38.90
C VAL A 721 -22.37 -7.52 -40.04
N ASN A 722 -23.58 -8.07 -40.07
CA ASN A 722 -24.59 -7.71 -41.08
C ASN A 722 -24.98 -6.22 -40.95
N THR A 723 -25.17 -5.70 -39.73
CA THR A 723 -25.42 -4.28 -39.46
C THR A 723 -24.28 -3.42 -39.92
N ILE A 724 -23.03 -3.74 -39.62
CA ILE A 724 -21.84 -2.99 -40.02
C ILE A 724 -21.73 -2.99 -41.56
N THR A 725 -21.86 -4.17 -42.19
CA THR A 725 -21.78 -4.30 -43.66
C THR A 725 -22.86 -3.48 -44.38
N HIS A 726 -24.04 -3.35 -43.78
CA HIS A 726 -25.10 -2.50 -44.33
C HIS A 726 -24.67 -1.03 -44.32
N LEU A 727 -24.14 -0.54 -43.16
CA LEU A 727 -23.68 0.83 -43.01
C LEU A 727 -22.45 1.15 -43.92
N GLU A 728 -21.54 0.23 -44.05
CA GLU A 728 -20.39 0.36 -44.99
C GLU A 728 -20.85 0.56 -46.45
N LYS A 729 -21.85 -0.22 -46.87
CA LYS A 729 -22.43 -0.09 -48.24
C LYS A 729 -23.16 1.23 -48.43
N GLU A 730 -23.91 1.69 -47.43
CA GLU A 730 -24.63 2.96 -47.50
C GLU A 730 -23.66 4.15 -47.49
N SER A 731 -22.67 4.12 -46.65
CA SER A 731 -21.68 5.20 -46.50
C SER A 731 -20.57 5.19 -47.57
N GLN A 732 -20.38 4.07 -48.26
CA GLN A 732 -19.26 3.81 -49.19
C GLN A 732 -17.89 3.96 -48.50
N GLN A 733 -17.82 3.59 -47.22
CA GLN A 733 -16.59 3.59 -46.43
C GLN A 733 -16.27 2.19 -45.91
N ASP A 734 -14.99 1.86 -45.92
CA ASP A 734 -14.47 0.63 -45.30
C ASP A 734 -14.05 0.94 -43.86
N ILE A 735 -14.55 0.18 -42.91
CA ILE A 735 -14.37 0.42 -41.49
C ILE A 735 -13.49 -0.66 -40.89
N GLN A 736 -12.39 -0.27 -40.26
CA GLN A 736 -11.58 -1.17 -39.48
C GLN A 736 -12.21 -1.33 -38.09
N TYR A 737 -12.58 -2.56 -37.73
CA TYR A 737 -13.13 -2.88 -36.42
C TYR A 737 -12.72 -4.28 -35.98
N MET A 738 -12.87 -4.56 -34.70
CA MET A 738 -12.69 -5.89 -34.11
C MET A 738 -13.97 -6.26 -33.34
N ILE A 739 -14.31 -7.55 -33.30
CA ILE A 739 -15.40 -8.07 -32.47
C ILE A 739 -14.84 -9.19 -31.60
N GLY A 740 -14.89 -9.01 -30.29
CA GLY A 740 -14.43 -9.95 -29.31
C GLY A 740 -15.43 -10.15 -28.17
N THR A 741 -15.02 -10.85 -27.17
CA THR A 741 -15.88 -11.16 -26.03
C THR A 741 -15.18 -10.92 -24.70
N MET A 742 -15.98 -10.65 -23.68
CA MET A 742 -15.54 -10.69 -22.30
C MET A 742 -15.53 -12.14 -21.82
N ILE A 743 -14.37 -12.60 -21.35
CA ILE A 743 -14.24 -13.91 -20.68
C ILE A 743 -14.42 -13.68 -19.18
N GLU A 744 -15.61 -13.99 -18.71
CA GLU A 744 -16.01 -13.68 -17.32
C GLU A 744 -16.86 -14.76 -16.65
N THR A 745 -17.07 -15.86 -17.36
CA THR A 745 -17.67 -17.06 -16.77
C THR A 745 -16.65 -18.19 -16.76
N PRO A 746 -16.64 -19.07 -15.74
CA PRO A 746 -15.77 -20.25 -15.72
C PRO A 746 -15.94 -21.14 -16.96
N ARG A 747 -17.18 -21.24 -17.49
CA ARG A 747 -17.46 -22.01 -18.69
C ARG A 747 -16.78 -21.42 -19.92
N ALA A 748 -16.76 -20.09 -20.08
CA ALA A 748 -16.04 -19.43 -21.19
C ALA A 748 -14.54 -19.71 -21.15
N CYS A 749 -13.93 -19.73 -19.95
CA CYS A 749 -12.52 -20.10 -19.78
C CYS A 749 -12.25 -21.53 -20.28
N LEU A 750 -13.16 -22.47 -19.99
CA LEU A 750 -13.00 -23.89 -20.36
C LEU A 750 -13.16 -24.16 -21.85
N ILE A 751 -13.85 -23.29 -22.60
CA ILE A 751 -14.07 -23.41 -24.06
C ILE A 751 -13.35 -22.31 -24.85
N ALA A 752 -12.32 -21.70 -24.24
CA ALA A 752 -11.60 -20.58 -24.84
C ALA A 752 -10.97 -20.92 -26.21
N ASN A 753 -10.53 -22.18 -26.42
CA ASN A 753 -10.05 -22.65 -27.71
C ASN A 753 -11.12 -22.56 -28.83
N ASP A 754 -12.37 -22.86 -28.50
CA ASP A 754 -13.46 -22.84 -29.51
C ASP A 754 -13.94 -21.39 -29.76
N LEU A 755 -14.00 -20.57 -28.71
CA LEU A 755 -14.30 -19.15 -28.84
C LEU A 755 -13.22 -18.39 -29.65
N ALA A 756 -11.94 -18.71 -29.46
CA ALA A 756 -10.82 -18.07 -30.14
C ALA A 756 -10.82 -18.25 -31.67
N LYS A 757 -11.53 -19.24 -32.19
CA LYS A 757 -11.72 -19.42 -33.63
C LYS A 757 -12.60 -18.34 -34.25
N HIS A 758 -13.41 -17.69 -33.45
CA HIS A 758 -14.44 -16.75 -33.89
C HIS A 758 -14.22 -15.32 -33.36
N CYS A 759 -13.39 -15.13 -32.33
CA CYS A 759 -13.12 -13.85 -31.70
C CYS A 759 -11.84 -13.22 -32.21
N ASP A 760 -11.84 -11.89 -32.36
CA ASP A 760 -10.65 -11.11 -32.70
C ASP A 760 -9.82 -10.78 -31.44
N PHE A 761 -10.48 -10.69 -30.29
CA PHE A 761 -9.84 -10.47 -28.99
C PHE A 761 -10.64 -11.06 -27.82
N PHE A 762 -9.96 -11.27 -26.70
CA PHE A 762 -10.55 -11.59 -25.40
C PHE A 762 -10.23 -10.49 -24.39
N SER A 763 -11.17 -10.20 -23.50
CA SER A 763 -10.93 -9.38 -22.32
C SER A 763 -11.48 -10.08 -21.08
N PHE A 764 -10.63 -10.33 -20.08
CA PHE A 764 -11.09 -10.97 -18.84
C PHE A 764 -11.82 -9.97 -17.95
N GLY A 765 -13.10 -10.24 -17.67
CA GLY A 765 -13.91 -9.56 -16.66
C GLY A 765 -13.70 -10.21 -15.30
N THR A 766 -12.65 -9.80 -14.59
CA THR A 766 -12.21 -10.50 -13.36
C THR A 766 -13.21 -10.43 -12.21
N ASN A 767 -14.08 -9.42 -12.17
CA ASN A 767 -15.08 -9.29 -11.12
C ASN A 767 -16.11 -10.44 -11.20
N ASP A 768 -16.76 -10.60 -12.36
CA ASP A 768 -17.74 -11.67 -12.61
C ASP A 768 -17.08 -13.06 -12.59
N LEU A 769 -15.88 -13.19 -13.15
CA LEU A 769 -15.16 -14.46 -13.13
C LEU A 769 -14.83 -14.90 -11.70
N THR A 770 -14.37 -14.00 -10.84
CA THR A 770 -14.12 -14.27 -9.43
C THR A 770 -15.39 -14.64 -8.70
N GLN A 771 -16.44 -13.84 -8.88
CA GLN A 771 -17.75 -14.08 -8.27
C GLN A 771 -18.33 -15.44 -8.61
N LEU A 772 -18.31 -15.81 -9.89
CA LEU A 772 -18.85 -17.08 -10.35
C LEU A 772 -17.96 -18.27 -9.97
N THR A 773 -16.65 -18.09 -9.87
CA THR A 773 -15.72 -19.16 -9.48
C THR A 773 -15.82 -19.48 -8.00
N PHE A 774 -15.92 -18.47 -7.13
CA PHE A 774 -16.12 -18.66 -5.69
C PHE A 774 -17.59 -18.94 -5.32
N GLY A 775 -18.54 -18.53 -6.16
CA GLY A 775 -19.95 -18.49 -5.79
C GLY A 775 -20.27 -17.42 -4.73
N PHE A 776 -19.48 -16.36 -4.67
CA PHE A 776 -19.68 -15.23 -3.78
C PHE A 776 -20.40 -14.09 -4.53
N SER A 777 -21.38 -13.46 -3.87
CA SER A 777 -21.88 -12.17 -4.36
C SER A 777 -20.87 -11.09 -4.00
N ARG A 778 -20.37 -10.35 -4.98
CA ARG A 778 -19.44 -9.25 -4.76
C ARG A 778 -20.00 -8.20 -3.80
N ASP A 779 -21.28 -7.88 -3.94
CA ASP A 779 -21.94 -6.84 -3.15
C ASP A 779 -22.22 -7.30 -1.70
N ASP A 780 -22.38 -8.61 -1.49
CA ASP A 780 -22.63 -9.17 -0.16
C ASP A 780 -21.37 -9.71 0.54
N ALA A 781 -20.29 -9.94 -0.20
CA ALA A 781 -19.08 -10.60 0.31
C ALA A 781 -18.41 -9.81 1.46
N GLY A 782 -18.55 -8.49 1.50
CA GLY A 782 -18.05 -7.66 2.58
C GLY A 782 -18.55 -8.04 3.98
N LYS A 783 -19.68 -8.75 4.07
CA LYS A 783 -20.24 -9.24 5.34
C LYS A 783 -19.43 -10.36 5.99
N PHE A 784 -18.61 -11.08 5.23
CA PHE A 784 -17.88 -12.27 5.72
C PHE A 784 -16.40 -12.34 5.28
N ILE A 785 -15.97 -11.64 4.24
CA ILE A 785 -14.59 -11.69 3.73
C ILE A 785 -13.58 -11.28 4.80
N ASN A 786 -13.87 -10.24 5.59
CA ASN A 786 -12.98 -9.81 6.66
C ASN A 786 -12.76 -10.92 7.69
N VAL A 787 -13.84 -11.63 8.07
CA VAL A 787 -13.74 -12.77 9.00
C VAL A 787 -12.95 -13.93 8.39
N TYR A 788 -13.04 -14.13 7.07
CA TYR A 788 -12.26 -15.16 6.36
C TYR A 788 -10.77 -14.83 6.34
N THR A 789 -10.41 -13.56 6.17
CA THR A 789 -9.00 -13.13 6.21
C THR A 789 -8.44 -13.16 7.63
N GLU A 790 -9.18 -12.71 8.62
CA GLU A 790 -8.79 -12.78 10.05
C GLU A 790 -8.54 -14.22 10.53
N ASN A 791 -9.33 -15.16 10.03
CA ASN A 791 -9.18 -16.59 10.37
C ASN A 791 -8.23 -17.35 9.43
N ASN A 792 -7.50 -16.66 8.54
CA ASN A 792 -6.58 -17.24 7.55
C ASN A 792 -7.25 -18.31 6.63
N ILE A 793 -8.56 -18.20 6.40
CA ILE A 793 -9.29 -19.02 5.42
C ILE A 793 -8.99 -18.52 4.01
N LEU A 794 -8.93 -17.21 3.84
CA LEU A 794 -8.40 -16.54 2.66
C LEU A 794 -7.20 -15.70 3.08
N GLN A 795 -6.14 -15.70 2.27
CA GLN A 795 -4.97 -14.87 2.53
C GLN A 795 -5.23 -13.40 2.19
N LEU A 796 -6.02 -13.16 1.14
CA LEU A 796 -6.36 -11.84 0.62
C LEU A 796 -7.79 -11.85 0.07
N ASP A 797 -8.40 -10.67 -0.03
CA ASP A 797 -9.68 -10.50 -0.69
C ASP A 797 -9.54 -10.82 -2.21
N PRO A 798 -10.22 -11.85 -2.74
CA PRO A 798 -10.09 -12.27 -4.13
C PRO A 798 -10.64 -11.25 -5.15
N PHE A 799 -11.43 -10.26 -4.70
CA PHE A 799 -11.89 -9.16 -5.54
C PHE A 799 -10.86 -8.03 -5.67
N GLN A 800 -9.88 -7.95 -4.76
CA GLN A 800 -8.81 -6.95 -4.76
C GLN A 800 -7.51 -7.47 -5.35
N THR A 801 -7.18 -8.73 -5.11
CA THR A 801 -5.97 -9.38 -5.62
C THR A 801 -6.32 -10.74 -6.19
N LEU A 802 -5.67 -11.10 -7.28
CA LEU A 802 -5.95 -12.34 -8.03
C LEU A 802 -5.83 -13.59 -7.14
N ASP A 803 -6.92 -14.32 -7.03
CA ASP A 803 -6.90 -15.71 -6.55
C ASP A 803 -6.12 -16.59 -7.53
N ARG A 804 -4.95 -17.06 -7.11
CA ARG A 804 -4.04 -17.81 -7.97
C ARG A 804 -4.47 -19.28 -8.16
N GLU A 805 -5.19 -19.82 -7.21
CA GLU A 805 -5.51 -21.26 -7.16
C GLU A 805 -6.75 -21.63 -7.98
N GLY A 806 -7.75 -20.78 -8.04
CA GLY A 806 -8.98 -20.95 -8.80
C GLY A 806 -9.03 -20.07 -10.04
N VAL A 807 -9.31 -18.78 -9.83
CA VAL A 807 -9.49 -17.80 -10.93
C VAL A 807 -8.25 -17.69 -11.81
N GLY A 808 -7.06 -17.64 -11.21
CA GLY A 808 -5.79 -17.56 -11.94
C GLY A 808 -5.55 -18.77 -12.84
N ARG A 809 -5.88 -19.97 -12.38
CA ARG A 809 -5.78 -21.19 -13.21
C ARG A 809 -6.74 -21.16 -14.39
N LEU A 810 -7.94 -20.65 -14.20
CA LEU A 810 -8.92 -20.50 -15.29
C LEU A 810 -8.43 -19.50 -16.34
N ILE A 811 -7.88 -18.36 -15.90
CA ILE A 811 -7.31 -17.36 -16.81
C ILE A 811 -6.14 -17.96 -17.58
N GLN A 812 -5.17 -18.57 -16.90
CA GLN A 812 -4.01 -19.19 -17.54
C GLN A 812 -4.42 -20.23 -18.57
N LEU A 813 -5.33 -21.13 -18.21
CA LEU A 813 -5.86 -22.16 -19.12
C LEU A 813 -6.49 -21.52 -20.37
N ALA A 814 -7.30 -20.49 -20.19
CA ALA A 814 -7.97 -19.81 -21.29
C ALA A 814 -6.97 -19.09 -22.22
N VAL A 815 -5.95 -18.45 -21.66
CA VAL A 815 -4.88 -17.80 -22.44
C VAL A 815 -4.11 -18.83 -23.28
N GLU A 816 -3.66 -19.92 -22.67
CA GLU A 816 -2.93 -20.98 -23.34
C GLU A 816 -3.76 -21.60 -24.47
N GLN A 817 -5.02 -21.94 -24.24
CA GLN A 817 -5.92 -22.49 -25.22
C GLN A 817 -6.20 -21.52 -26.38
N ALA A 818 -6.45 -20.26 -26.07
CA ALA A 818 -6.73 -19.23 -27.07
C ALA A 818 -5.54 -18.98 -27.98
N LYS A 819 -4.34 -18.77 -27.40
CA LYS A 819 -3.10 -18.50 -28.18
C LYS A 819 -2.65 -19.73 -28.99
N ASN A 820 -2.84 -20.93 -28.49
CA ASN A 820 -2.58 -22.15 -29.25
C ASN A 820 -3.52 -22.30 -30.46
N THR A 821 -4.75 -21.80 -30.39
CA THR A 821 -5.74 -21.87 -31.46
C THR A 821 -5.62 -20.71 -32.45
N ASN A 822 -5.42 -19.51 -31.93
CA ASN A 822 -5.25 -18.27 -32.69
C ASN A 822 -4.09 -17.47 -32.08
N PRO A 823 -2.85 -17.63 -32.62
CA PRO A 823 -1.67 -16.94 -32.10
C PRO A 823 -1.76 -15.39 -32.14
N GLU A 824 -2.58 -14.85 -33.05
CA GLU A 824 -2.74 -13.39 -33.22
C GLU A 824 -3.83 -12.79 -32.33
N ILE A 825 -4.56 -13.62 -31.57
CA ILE A 825 -5.64 -13.12 -30.72
C ILE A 825 -5.09 -12.17 -29.66
N LYS A 826 -5.69 -10.98 -29.53
CA LYS A 826 -5.36 -10.03 -28.46
C LYS A 826 -6.06 -10.41 -27.19
N ILE A 827 -5.33 -10.48 -26.08
CA ILE A 827 -5.87 -10.86 -24.79
C ILE A 827 -5.56 -9.79 -23.74
N GLY A 828 -6.60 -9.32 -23.06
CA GLY A 828 -6.48 -8.31 -22.03
C GLY A 828 -7.28 -8.59 -20.77
N VAL A 829 -7.12 -7.74 -19.79
CA VAL A 829 -7.85 -7.75 -18.51
C VAL A 829 -8.44 -6.36 -18.29
N CYS A 830 -9.75 -6.28 -18.02
CA CYS A 830 -10.44 -5.00 -17.81
C CYS A 830 -11.15 -4.89 -16.45
N GLY A 831 -11.10 -5.92 -15.61
CA GLY A 831 -11.65 -5.88 -14.25
C GLY A 831 -10.76 -5.12 -13.27
N GLU A 832 -11.20 -5.04 -12.02
CA GLU A 832 -10.48 -4.31 -10.94
C GLU A 832 -9.02 -4.79 -10.74
N LEU A 833 -8.76 -6.06 -11.01
CA LEU A 833 -7.43 -6.64 -10.90
C LEU A 833 -6.44 -6.10 -11.95
N GLY A 834 -6.92 -5.44 -13.01
CA GLY A 834 -6.07 -4.80 -14.02
C GLY A 834 -5.20 -3.67 -13.50
N GLY A 835 -5.50 -3.13 -12.32
CA GLY A 835 -4.67 -2.12 -11.62
C GLY A 835 -3.95 -2.64 -10.38
N ASP A 836 -4.06 -3.93 -10.04
CA ASP A 836 -3.38 -4.51 -8.88
C ASP A 836 -1.97 -5.02 -9.26
N ALA A 837 -0.93 -4.47 -8.61
CA ALA A 837 0.46 -4.79 -8.90
C ALA A 837 0.80 -6.29 -8.76
N LYS A 838 0.22 -6.97 -7.76
CA LYS A 838 0.45 -8.41 -7.54
C LYS A 838 -0.17 -9.25 -8.66
N SER A 839 -1.35 -8.85 -9.13
CA SER A 839 -2.07 -9.49 -10.25
C SER A 839 -1.38 -9.22 -11.58
N ILE A 840 -0.94 -7.99 -11.83
CA ILE A 840 -0.22 -7.56 -13.05
C ILE A 840 1.03 -8.42 -13.27
N ARG A 841 1.79 -8.73 -12.22
CA ARG A 841 2.95 -9.64 -12.32
C ARG A 841 2.58 -11.00 -12.91
N LYS A 842 1.42 -11.56 -12.56
CA LYS A 842 0.95 -12.82 -13.11
C LYS A 842 0.46 -12.67 -14.56
N PHE A 843 -0.24 -11.59 -14.85
CA PHE A 843 -0.68 -11.31 -16.22
C PHE A 843 0.50 -11.13 -17.18
N ASN A 844 1.59 -10.49 -16.73
CA ASN A 844 2.83 -10.40 -17.51
C ASN A 844 3.44 -11.79 -17.79
N GLN A 845 3.54 -12.65 -16.77
CA GLN A 845 4.07 -14.00 -16.88
C GLN A 845 3.24 -14.91 -17.82
N TRP A 846 1.92 -14.68 -17.92
CA TRP A 846 1.03 -15.43 -18.82
C TRP A 846 0.93 -14.82 -20.22
N GLU A 847 1.79 -13.87 -20.55
CA GLU A 847 1.86 -13.22 -21.85
C GLU A 847 0.54 -12.59 -22.30
N ILE A 848 -0.24 -12.04 -21.35
CA ILE A 848 -1.38 -11.18 -21.63
C ILE A 848 -0.87 -9.93 -22.35
N ASP A 849 -1.63 -9.36 -23.28
CA ASP A 849 -1.19 -8.26 -24.13
C ASP A 849 -1.43 -6.89 -23.48
N TYR A 850 -2.52 -6.73 -22.73
CA TYR A 850 -2.81 -5.49 -22.03
C TYR A 850 -3.60 -5.70 -20.73
N VAL A 851 -3.47 -4.75 -19.80
CA VAL A 851 -4.37 -4.56 -18.65
C VAL A 851 -5.07 -3.22 -18.77
N SER A 852 -6.25 -3.12 -18.17
CA SER A 852 -7.02 -1.87 -18.16
C SER A 852 -7.51 -1.56 -16.76
N CYS A 853 -7.36 -0.32 -16.35
CA CYS A 853 -7.74 0.16 -15.02
C CYS A 853 -8.29 1.59 -15.08
N SER A 854 -8.76 2.12 -13.95
CA SER A 854 -9.19 3.53 -13.91
C SER A 854 -8.02 4.48 -14.25
N PRO A 855 -8.28 5.67 -14.81
CA PRO A 855 -7.24 6.57 -15.31
C PRO A 855 -6.14 6.88 -14.30
N PHE A 856 -6.50 7.13 -13.04
CA PHE A 856 -5.55 7.46 -11.97
C PHE A 856 -4.67 6.29 -11.53
N ARG A 857 -5.06 5.05 -11.86
CA ARG A 857 -4.24 3.85 -11.59
C ARG A 857 -3.28 3.51 -12.74
N VAL A 858 -3.39 4.17 -13.89
CA VAL A 858 -2.55 3.93 -15.07
C VAL A 858 -1.06 4.05 -14.75
N PRO A 859 -0.55 5.12 -14.10
CA PRO A 859 0.88 5.23 -13.80
C PRO A 859 1.38 4.11 -12.87
N GLY A 860 0.62 3.77 -11.82
CA GLY A 860 0.95 2.64 -10.94
C GLY A 860 0.97 1.30 -11.68
N ALA A 861 0.03 1.07 -12.59
CA ALA A 861 -0.01 -0.13 -13.43
C ALA A 861 1.19 -0.18 -14.40
N ILE A 862 1.59 0.94 -15.01
CA ILE A 862 2.78 1.03 -15.86
C ILE A 862 4.03 0.65 -15.06
N LEU A 863 4.19 1.21 -13.86
CA LEU A 863 5.30 0.85 -12.99
C LEU A 863 5.30 -0.65 -12.62
N ALA A 864 4.14 -1.19 -12.27
CA ALA A 864 4.01 -2.61 -11.92
C ALA A 864 4.37 -3.54 -13.09
N THR A 865 3.98 -3.19 -14.33
CA THR A 865 4.37 -3.96 -15.53
C THR A 865 5.87 -3.87 -15.78
N ALA A 866 6.46 -2.68 -15.63
CA ALA A 866 7.89 -2.46 -15.79
C ALA A 866 8.71 -3.26 -14.77
N GLN A 867 8.30 -3.25 -13.51
CA GLN A 867 8.92 -4.06 -12.45
C GLN A 867 8.87 -5.55 -12.75
N SER A 868 7.70 -6.04 -13.18
CA SER A 868 7.56 -7.44 -13.57
C SER A 868 8.51 -7.83 -14.73
N GLN A 869 8.64 -6.95 -15.71
CA GLN A 869 9.53 -7.18 -16.86
C GLN A 869 11.02 -7.12 -16.45
N ALA A 870 11.40 -6.20 -15.58
CA ALA A 870 12.76 -6.13 -15.04
C ALA A 870 13.14 -7.39 -14.27
N GLU A 871 12.25 -7.90 -13.41
CA GLU A 871 12.46 -9.16 -12.66
C GLU A 871 12.62 -10.38 -13.58
N GLU A 872 11.89 -10.44 -14.71
CA GLU A 872 12.01 -11.52 -15.69
C GLU A 872 13.31 -11.46 -16.48
N SER A 873 13.81 -10.27 -16.75
CA SER A 873 15.06 -10.06 -17.48
C SER A 873 16.32 -10.41 -16.66
N GLU A 874 16.21 -10.40 -15.33
CA GLU A 874 17.29 -10.79 -14.41
C GLU A 874 17.38 -12.33 -14.19
N ARG A 875 16.31 -13.08 -14.53
CA ARG A 875 16.25 -14.54 -14.43
C ARG A 875 16.82 -15.22 -15.68
#